data_e57576b4f7c83da1caa4331a1afc04cb
#
_entry.id   e57576b4f7c83da1caa4331a1afc04cb
#
_cell.length_a   1.000
_cell.length_b   1.000
_cell.length_c   1.000
_cell.angle_alpha   90.00
_cell.angle_beta   90.00
_cell.angle_gamma   90.00
#
_symmetry.space_group_name_H-M   'P 1'
#
loop_
_entity.id
_entity.type
_entity.pdbx_description
1 polymer ?
#
loop_
_entity_poly.entity_id
_entity_poly.type
_entity_poly.pdbx_seq_one_letter_code
_entity_poly.pdbx_strand_id
1 'polypeptide(L)'
;MLNTILIVLFSFSLLFSNGSGNLLTGLKQNRAEGNTGTLKKMIVANGNVTMDLNLNRLNGTGFSAKVSSPSGLRFNVERDSFFTIMVFKDELRGTLPGSMALIPQNSAALPAKLNASHGQLVIEKTSWGEPFEFVIRDGKTGFVFFNIEGHEYVYDTNQDSLGIRAGRLLMSNEFAAELGRVSEAGSIVGQISISATMRPIEITQVVDGEVVSDVLPALGSSDAGTVPGPDVVVGDLSGLAQFGSSNGTQVGLAVGTDACNFGTVNLNWFALPNNDHPVIPQNLYRMSGGAANDERFEQIGQSNVKHAFTALQNNLCGLGCQPSGTGTRLGSGCSDPYSAGMNAGPNLGSRAWINPFNGVHPRGDSATPPNTHTGHAHNGTSHKILTEISDLNTSLNPGATYYAEAQYITPHEYVWCQENPTQCNMYNNVSYRRYNVNGTGSPFSFSPAAATVRTKSAVTAWTGATLVEIKPDPGNDGIGTVAYKVTNPSPGVWHYEYAIYNQNLDRAVQSFGVPLGAGVTLSNIGFHAPPQQPGWTFDGTAGNTGFSNAPWTQTPTADAMTWSSETFAQNPNANAIRWGTMYNFRFDSNRPPQTTNATIGFFKTGAPITVQVQAPGVTPVATAIISGRVTNAQGQGIGTTVLLTLTGGNLTKPLFARATPAGYYRFEAPAGHTYTVTPVPDDRTFMPVNRQVTLSTENIFGVEFITQ
;
A
#
# COMPACT_ATOMS: atom_id res chain seq x y z
N MET A 1 39.16 -32.48 58.14
CA MET A 1 38.55 -32.90 56.87
C MET A 1 38.19 -31.64 56.11
N LEU A 2 39.16 -31.15 55.41
CA LEU A 2 39.11 -29.98 54.55
C LEU A 2 39.51 -30.46 53.16
N ASN A 3 38.89 -30.07 52.18
CA ASN A 3 39.09 -30.22 50.73
C ASN A 3 37.90 -30.85 50.04
N THR A 4 37.07 -30.01 49.45
CA THR A 4 36.49 -30.15 48.13
C THR A 4 35.39 -29.11 47.92
N ILE A 5 35.75 -27.82 47.83
CA ILE A 5 34.90 -26.78 47.21
C ILE A 5 35.90 -25.74 46.64
N LEU A 6 36.40 -25.97 45.45
CA LEU A 6 37.00 -24.93 44.63
C LEU A 6 37.32 -25.44 43.22
N ILE A 7 36.36 -25.78 42.44
CA ILE A 7 36.44 -25.88 40.97
C ILE A 7 34.98 -25.89 40.42
N VAL A 8 34.29 -24.77 40.44
CA VAL A 8 33.07 -24.54 39.63
C VAL A 8 32.84 -23.06 39.34
N LEU A 9 33.85 -22.25 39.35
CA LEU A 9 33.69 -20.82 39.06
C LEU A 9 34.51 -20.30 37.86
N PHE A 10 34.99 -21.19 36.98
CA PHE A 10 35.74 -20.77 35.78
C PHE A 10 35.19 -21.25 34.45
N SER A 11 34.00 -21.81 34.42
CA SER A 11 33.38 -22.34 33.17
C SER A 11 32.19 -21.51 32.63
N PHE A 12 31.86 -20.37 33.24
CA PHE A 12 30.71 -19.57 32.80
C PHE A 12 31.05 -18.28 32.05
N SER A 13 32.32 -17.98 31.86
CA SER A 13 32.75 -16.74 31.15
C SER A 13 33.12 -16.95 29.69
N LEU A 14 33.00 -18.16 29.14
CA LEU A 14 33.38 -18.45 27.75
C LEU A 14 32.23 -18.88 26.85
N LEU A 15 30.99 -18.80 27.32
CA LEU A 15 29.81 -19.20 26.53
C LEU A 15 28.97 -18.01 26.00
N PHE A 16 29.31 -16.76 26.31
CA PHE A 16 28.59 -15.59 25.80
C PHE A 16 29.29 -14.81 24.68
N SER A 17 30.51 -15.20 24.27
CA SER A 17 31.20 -14.53 23.16
C SER A 17 31.12 -15.25 21.80
N ASN A 18 30.48 -16.43 21.74
CA ASN A 18 30.43 -17.22 20.51
C ASN A 18 29.04 -17.25 19.81
N GLY A 19 28.03 -16.54 20.34
CA GLY A 19 26.69 -16.56 19.73
C GLY A 19 26.56 -15.68 18.50
N SER A 20 27.19 -14.53 18.46
CA SER A 20 27.10 -13.58 17.33
C SER A 20 28.05 -13.91 16.18
N GLY A 21 29.18 -14.56 16.46
CA GLY A 21 30.12 -14.96 15.43
C GLY A 21 29.65 -16.13 14.56
N ASN A 22 28.85 -17.05 15.14
CA ASN A 22 28.36 -18.22 14.41
C ASN A 22 27.15 -17.93 13.52
N LEU A 23 26.33 -16.91 13.82
CA LEU A 23 25.27 -16.49 12.90
C LEU A 23 25.85 -15.85 11.62
N LEU A 24 26.86 -15.02 11.77
CA LEU A 24 27.56 -14.40 10.63
C LEU A 24 28.38 -15.40 9.81
N THR A 25 29.00 -16.43 10.45
CA THR A 25 29.68 -17.51 9.74
C THR A 25 28.71 -18.46 9.07
N GLY A 26 27.53 -18.74 9.65
CA GLY A 26 26.45 -19.52 9.02
C GLY A 26 25.89 -18.82 7.77
N LEU A 27 25.66 -17.52 7.83
CA LEU A 27 25.24 -16.70 6.70
C LEU A 27 26.32 -16.65 5.59
N LYS A 28 27.61 -16.64 5.95
CA LYS A 28 28.70 -16.68 4.97
C LYS A 28 28.88 -18.05 4.30
N GLN A 29 28.60 -19.14 4.98
CA GLN A 29 28.70 -20.50 4.41
C GLN A 29 27.59 -20.87 3.45
N ASN A 30 26.36 -20.35 3.67
CA ASN A 30 25.22 -20.60 2.75
C ASN A 30 25.24 -19.70 1.50
N ARG A 31 26.19 -18.77 1.38
CA ARG A 31 26.27 -17.82 0.25
C ARG A 31 26.68 -18.46 -1.09
N ALA A 32 27.38 -19.59 -1.08
CA ALA A 32 28.02 -20.16 -2.28
C ALA A 32 27.11 -21.11 -3.07
N GLU A 33 26.28 -21.92 -2.42
CA GLU A 33 25.61 -23.05 -3.08
C GLU A 33 24.37 -22.67 -3.92
N GLY A 34 23.72 -21.54 -3.62
CA GLY A 34 22.48 -21.13 -4.29
C GLY A 34 22.64 -20.35 -5.61
N ASN A 35 23.82 -19.82 -5.89
CA ASN A 35 24.03 -18.78 -6.90
C ASN A 35 24.71 -19.28 -8.18
N THR A 36 24.90 -20.58 -8.32
CA THR A 36 25.42 -21.19 -9.53
C THR A 36 24.28 -21.69 -10.39
N GLY A 37 24.22 -21.27 -11.65
CA GLY A 37 23.18 -21.68 -12.58
C GLY A 37 23.33 -21.03 -13.95
N THR A 38 22.45 -21.40 -14.86
CA THR A 38 22.42 -20.85 -16.21
C THR A 38 21.42 -19.71 -16.30
N LEU A 39 21.87 -18.54 -16.72
CA LEU A 39 21.04 -17.40 -17.12
C LEU A 39 20.85 -17.44 -18.63
N LYS A 40 19.59 -17.51 -19.08
CA LYS A 40 19.23 -17.48 -20.50
C LYS A 40 18.48 -16.18 -20.80
N LYS A 41 18.93 -15.42 -21.76
CA LYS A 41 18.17 -14.35 -22.39
C LYS A 41 17.55 -14.90 -23.66
N MET A 42 16.24 -14.83 -23.76
CA MET A 42 15.51 -15.54 -24.82
C MET A 42 14.62 -14.56 -25.58
N ILE A 43 14.48 -14.79 -26.89
CA ILE A 43 13.63 -14.00 -27.79
C ILE A 43 12.53 -14.90 -28.36
N VAL A 44 11.42 -14.31 -28.83
CA VAL A 44 10.33 -15.04 -29.48
C VAL A 44 10.80 -15.63 -30.78
N ALA A 45 10.68 -16.96 -30.94
CA ALA A 45 10.93 -17.67 -32.18
C ALA A 45 9.69 -17.72 -33.08
N ASN A 46 8.52 -17.96 -32.46
CA ASN A 46 7.20 -17.92 -33.08
C ASN A 46 6.14 -17.86 -31.99
N GLY A 47 4.88 -17.61 -32.32
CA GLY A 47 3.81 -17.59 -31.35
C GLY A 47 2.45 -17.32 -31.96
N ASN A 48 1.43 -17.51 -31.14
CA ASN A 48 0.03 -17.22 -31.46
C ASN A 48 -0.57 -16.27 -30.40
N VAL A 49 -1.38 -15.33 -30.85
CA VAL A 49 -2.12 -14.42 -30.02
C VAL A 49 -3.61 -14.56 -30.34
N THR A 50 -4.43 -14.67 -29.31
CA THR A 50 -5.88 -14.64 -29.41
C THR A 50 -6.40 -13.46 -28.62
N MET A 51 -7.21 -12.61 -29.26
CA MET A 51 -7.92 -11.49 -28.64
C MET A 51 -9.42 -11.69 -28.77
N ASP A 52 -10.10 -11.91 -27.66
CA ASP A 52 -11.55 -12.04 -27.60
C ASP A 52 -12.16 -10.68 -27.28
N LEU A 53 -12.61 -9.94 -28.30
CA LEU A 53 -13.11 -8.58 -28.18
C LEU A 53 -14.64 -8.54 -28.05
N ASN A 54 -15.16 -7.69 -27.18
CA ASN A 54 -16.57 -7.33 -27.14
C ASN A 54 -16.89 -6.33 -28.27
N LEU A 55 -17.11 -6.85 -29.46
CA LEU A 55 -17.35 -6.03 -30.67
C LEU A 55 -18.62 -5.17 -30.55
N ASN A 56 -19.66 -5.64 -29.85
CA ASN A 56 -20.87 -4.86 -29.66
C ASN A 56 -20.54 -3.59 -28.88
N ARG A 57 -19.78 -3.72 -27.81
CA ARG A 57 -19.32 -2.57 -27.04
C ARG A 57 -18.42 -1.65 -27.85
N LEU A 58 -17.44 -2.19 -28.55
CA LEU A 58 -16.50 -1.42 -29.36
C LEU A 58 -17.21 -0.64 -30.49
N ASN A 59 -18.24 -1.23 -31.10
CA ASN A 59 -19.02 -0.61 -32.19
C ASN A 59 -20.21 0.23 -31.69
N GLY A 60 -20.42 0.37 -30.37
CA GLY A 60 -21.46 1.22 -29.79
C GLY A 60 -22.88 0.66 -29.93
N THR A 61 -23.05 -0.63 -30.16
CA THR A 61 -24.38 -1.27 -30.41
C THR A 61 -25.09 -1.76 -29.14
N GLY A 62 -24.63 -1.32 -27.93
CA GLY A 62 -25.34 -1.47 -26.65
C GLY A 62 -25.10 -2.81 -25.92
N PHE A 63 -25.40 -2.81 -24.60
CA PHE A 63 -25.20 -3.96 -23.68
C PHE A 63 -26.21 -5.09 -23.83
N SER A 64 -27.21 -4.98 -24.70
CA SER A 64 -28.43 -5.78 -24.69
C SER A 64 -28.46 -6.96 -25.65
N ALA A 65 -27.44 -7.15 -26.47
CA ALA A 65 -27.40 -8.30 -27.35
C ALA A 65 -26.72 -9.48 -26.63
N LYS A 66 -27.44 -10.59 -26.47
CA LYS A 66 -26.89 -11.91 -26.16
C LYS A 66 -25.60 -12.07 -26.94
N VAL A 67 -24.46 -12.22 -26.26
CA VAL A 67 -23.14 -12.38 -26.89
C VAL A 67 -23.24 -13.54 -27.88
N SER A 68 -23.40 -13.24 -29.16
CA SER A 68 -23.03 -14.17 -30.21
C SER A 68 -21.52 -14.41 -30.03
N SER A 69 -21.08 -15.65 -29.98
CA SER A 69 -19.75 -16.16 -29.69
C SER A 69 -18.64 -15.11 -29.84
N PRO A 70 -17.77 -14.91 -28.85
CA PRO A 70 -16.72 -13.91 -28.93
C PRO A 70 -15.99 -14.12 -30.26
N SER A 71 -15.94 -13.09 -31.10
CA SER A 71 -15.20 -13.13 -32.33
C SER A 71 -13.72 -12.96 -32.00
N GLY A 72 -13.07 -14.09 -31.69
CA GLY A 72 -11.64 -14.12 -31.38
C GLY A 72 -10.84 -13.70 -32.62
N LEU A 73 -10.18 -12.56 -32.53
CA LEU A 73 -9.13 -12.22 -33.48
C LEU A 73 -7.93 -13.09 -33.19
N ARG A 74 -7.37 -13.68 -34.23
CA ARG A 74 -6.20 -14.55 -34.15
C ARG A 74 -5.06 -13.95 -34.95
N PHE A 75 -3.89 -14.00 -34.34
CA PHE A 75 -2.66 -13.52 -34.96
C PHE A 75 -1.56 -14.54 -34.74
N ASN A 76 -0.64 -14.64 -35.71
CA ASN A 76 0.67 -15.20 -35.49
C ASN A 76 1.60 -14.07 -35.00
N VAL A 77 2.56 -14.38 -34.15
CA VAL A 77 3.65 -13.48 -33.82
C VAL A 77 4.69 -13.54 -34.95
N GLU A 78 5.12 -12.37 -35.41
CA GLU A 78 6.20 -12.30 -36.39
C GLU A 78 7.48 -12.90 -35.82
N ARG A 79 8.14 -13.72 -36.62
CA ARG A 79 9.35 -14.41 -36.20
C ARG A 79 10.45 -13.43 -35.83
N ASP A 80 11.19 -13.78 -34.77
CA ASP A 80 12.28 -12.98 -34.22
C ASP A 80 11.88 -11.56 -33.79
N SER A 81 10.60 -11.36 -33.41
CA SER A 81 10.15 -10.15 -32.76
C SER A 81 11.00 -9.87 -31.53
N PHE A 82 11.40 -8.59 -31.35
CA PHE A 82 12.23 -8.15 -30.21
C PHE A 82 11.50 -8.13 -28.86
N PHE A 83 10.81 -9.21 -28.59
CA PHE A 83 10.24 -9.44 -27.24
C PHE A 83 11.13 -10.44 -26.52
N THR A 84 11.73 -10.00 -25.44
CA THR A 84 12.80 -10.73 -24.75
C THR A 84 12.40 -11.08 -23.32
N ILE A 85 12.76 -12.27 -22.88
CA ILE A 85 12.61 -12.70 -21.49
C ILE A 85 13.95 -13.14 -20.89
N MET A 86 14.03 -13.13 -19.57
CA MET A 86 15.15 -13.69 -18.81
C MET A 86 14.67 -14.93 -18.03
N VAL A 87 15.45 -16.01 -18.14
CA VAL A 87 15.23 -17.28 -17.45
C VAL A 87 16.51 -17.64 -16.69
N PHE A 88 16.40 -17.89 -15.39
CA PHE A 88 17.52 -18.31 -14.56
C PHE A 88 17.14 -19.56 -13.76
N LYS A 89 17.99 -20.60 -13.83
CA LYS A 89 17.69 -21.92 -13.23
C LYS A 89 16.33 -22.45 -13.66
N ASP A 90 16.05 -22.33 -14.96
CA ASP A 90 14.80 -22.76 -15.58
C ASP A 90 13.51 -22.08 -15.05
N GLU A 91 13.64 -20.97 -14.31
CA GLU A 91 12.52 -20.13 -13.89
C GLU A 91 12.50 -18.80 -14.65
N LEU A 92 11.31 -18.37 -15.07
CA LEU A 92 11.11 -17.04 -15.66
C LEU A 92 11.42 -15.95 -14.63
N ARG A 93 12.30 -15.02 -15.02
CA ARG A 93 12.72 -13.89 -14.17
C ARG A 93 12.09 -12.57 -14.57
N GLY A 94 11.60 -12.46 -15.80
CA GLY A 94 10.87 -11.30 -16.26
C GLY A 94 10.99 -11.07 -17.74
N THR A 95 10.27 -10.04 -18.19
CA THR A 95 10.26 -9.55 -19.56
C THR A 95 11.10 -8.28 -19.65
N LEU A 96 11.89 -8.14 -20.71
CA LEU A 96 12.62 -6.92 -21.02
C LEU A 96 11.81 -6.05 -22.00
N PRO A 97 12.07 -4.73 -22.08
CA PRO A 97 11.45 -3.87 -23.09
C PRO A 97 11.60 -4.44 -24.51
N GLY A 98 10.51 -4.39 -25.27
CA GLY A 98 10.47 -4.93 -26.61
C GLY A 98 9.04 -5.12 -27.10
N SER A 99 8.88 -5.60 -28.32
CA SER A 99 7.55 -5.76 -28.93
C SER A 99 7.41 -7.04 -29.73
N MET A 100 6.18 -7.56 -29.82
CA MET A 100 5.76 -8.63 -30.73
C MET A 100 4.94 -8.01 -31.85
N ALA A 101 5.39 -8.12 -33.10
CA ALA A 101 4.59 -7.76 -34.26
C ALA A 101 3.56 -8.85 -34.54
N LEU A 102 2.33 -8.46 -34.87
CA LEU A 102 1.19 -9.35 -35.04
C LEU A 102 0.81 -9.49 -36.53
N ILE A 103 0.74 -10.74 -37.02
CA ILE A 103 0.29 -11.09 -38.36
C ILE A 103 -1.13 -11.64 -38.26
N PRO A 104 -2.17 -10.91 -38.74
CA PRO A 104 -3.55 -11.35 -38.62
C PRO A 104 -3.83 -12.65 -39.38
N GLN A 105 -4.61 -13.55 -38.77
CA GLN A 105 -5.03 -14.81 -39.33
C GLN A 105 -6.53 -14.81 -39.73
N ASN A 106 -7.29 -13.92 -39.18
CA ASN A 106 -8.71 -13.72 -39.47
C ASN A 106 -9.09 -12.24 -39.34
N SER A 107 -10.34 -11.91 -39.68
CA SER A 107 -10.88 -10.56 -39.55
C SER A 107 -12.24 -10.59 -38.86
N ALA A 108 -12.67 -9.43 -38.36
CA ALA A 108 -13.97 -9.19 -37.76
C ALA A 108 -14.45 -7.76 -38.09
N ALA A 109 -15.69 -7.44 -37.80
CA ALA A 109 -16.22 -6.08 -37.96
C ALA A 109 -15.67 -5.18 -36.83
N LEU A 110 -14.56 -4.52 -37.08
CA LEU A 110 -13.85 -3.66 -36.13
C LEU A 110 -14.22 -2.18 -36.33
N PRO A 111 -14.11 -1.32 -35.28
CA PRO A 111 -14.14 0.12 -35.46
C PRO A 111 -13.14 0.60 -36.49
N ALA A 112 -13.49 1.63 -37.26
CA ALA A 112 -12.72 2.07 -38.46
C ALA A 112 -11.22 2.23 -38.19
N LYS A 113 -10.83 2.88 -37.11
CA LYS A 113 -9.43 3.10 -36.73
C LYS A 113 -8.67 1.79 -36.45
N LEU A 114 -9.29 0.90 -35.67
CA LEU A 114 -8.69 -0.39 -35.33
C LEU A 114 -8.61 -1.28 -36.59
N ASN A 115 -9.63 -1.25 -37.44
CA ASN A 115 -9.64 -1.98 -38.71
C ASN A 115 -8.52 -1.52 -39.65
N ALA A 116 -8.27 -0.22 -39.74
CA ALA A 116 -7.18 0.33 -40.54
C ALA A 116 -5.79 -0.10 -40.03
N SER A 117 -5.65 -0.32 -38.72
CA SER A 117 -4.39 -0.75 -38.09
C SER A 117 -4.26 -2.27 -37.92
N HIS A 118 -5.28 -3.04 -38.29
CA HIS A 118 -5.35 -4.51 -38.02
C HIS A 118 -4.14 -5.30 -38.52
N GLY A 119 -3.59 -4.93 -39.66
CA GLY A 119 -2.41 -5.58 -40.23
C GLY A 119 -1.06 -5.08 -39.73
N GLN A 120 -1.02 -4.18 -38.76
CA GLN A 120 0.22 -3.58 -38.24
C GLN A 120 0.20 -3.40 -36.72
N LEU A 121 -0.63 -4.18 -36.02
CA LEU A 121 -0.68 -4.17 -34.56
C LEU A 121 0.59 -4.78 -33.96
N VAL A 122 1.03 -4.20 -32.87
CA VAL A 122 2.11 -4.74 -32.04
C VAL A 122 1.69 -4.81 -30.58
N ILE A 123 2.13 -5.84 -29.88
CA ILE A 123 2.10 -5.91 -28.42
C ILE A 123 3.45 -5.40 -27.94
N GLU A 124 3.48 -4.35 -27.19
CA GLU A 124 4.70 -3.74 -26.68
C GLU A 124 4.79 -3.86 -25.17
N LYS A 125 5.94 -4.31 -24.69
CA LYS A 125 6.32 -4.19 -23.28
C LYS A 125 6.69 -2.74 -23.03
N THR A 126 5.90 -2.07 -22.22
CA THR A 126 6.11 -0.66 -21.86
C THR A 126 7.38 -0.48 -21.04
N SER A 127 7.83 0.76 -20.93
CA SER A 127 8.90 1.12 -20.01
C SER A 127 8.48 0.88 -18.57
N TRP A 128 9.45 0.64 -17.70
CA TRP A 128 9.21 0.52 -16.28
C TRP A 128 8.67 1.85 -15.74
N GLY A 129 7.76 1.78 -14.77
CA GLY A 129 7.07 2.95 -14.24
C GLY A 129 5.79 3.32 -14.98
N GLU A 130 5.56 2.78 -16.18
CA GLU A 130 4.29 2.93 -16.88
C GLU A 130 3.15 2.18 -16.16
N PRO A 131 1.91 2.68 -16.25
CA PRO A 131 0.78 2.10 -15.52
C PRO A 131 0.44 0.66 -15.91
N PHE A 132 0.74 0.28 -17.14
CA PHE A 132 0.43 -1.05 -17.67
C PHE A 132 1.71 -1.68 -18.19
N GLU A 133 1.86 -2.98 -17.95
CA GLU A 133 3.04 -3.73 -18.41
C GLU A 133 3.08 -3.90 -19.92
N PHE A 134 1.92 -4.05 -20.55
CA PHE A 134 1.79 -4.21 -21.99
C PHE A 134 0.70 -3.32 -22.57
N VAL A 135 0.93 -2.89 -23.81
CA VAL A 135 -0.05 -2.20 -24.63
C VAL A 135 -0.17 -2.84 -26.00
N ILE A 136 -1.34 -2.69 -26.64
CA ILE A 136 -1.55 -3.01 -28.04
C ILE A 136 -1.66 -1.69 -28.79
N ARG A 137 -0.73 -1.45 -29.70
CA ARG A 137 -0.69 -0.22 -30.49
C ARG A 137 -0.50 -0.48 -31.99
N ASP A 138 -0.74 0.54 -32.76
CA ASP A 138 -0.34 0.59 -34.17
C ASP A 138 1.18 0.73 -34.29
N GLY A 139 1.83 -0.19 -34.98
CA GLY A 139 3.28 -0.23 -35.11
C GLY A 139 3.88 0.91 -35.90
N LYS A 140 3.09 1.62 -36.75
CA LYS A 140 3.54 2.74 -37.55
C LYS A 140 3.27 4.10 -36.88
N THR A 141 2.07 4.27 -36.34
CA THR A 141 1.64 5.57 -35.79
C THR A 141 1.90 5.71 -34.30
N GLY A 142 2.11 4.57 -33.61
CA GLY A 142 2.23 4.54 -32.15
C GLY A 142 0.89 4.63 -31.41
N PHE A 143 -0.25 4.78 -32.11
CA PHE A 143 -1.57 4.93 -31.52
C PHE A 143 -1.93 3.72 -30.67
N VAL A 144 -2.21 3.94 -29.37
CA VAL A 144 -2.53 2.86 -28.43
C VAL A 144 -4.04 2.57 -28.45
N PHE A 145 -4.39 1.31 -28.73
CA PHE A 145 -5.78 0.82 -28.71
C PHE A 145 -6.15 0.27 -27.35
N PHE A 146 -5.32 -0.62 -26.80
CA PHE A 146 -5.64 -1.32 -25.55
C PHE A 146 -4.43 -1.35 -24.63
N ASN A 147 -4.72 -1.24 -23.33
CA ASN A 147 -3.80 -1.62 -22.28
C ASN A 147 -4.09 -3.06 -21.87
N ILE A 148 -3.08 -3.80 -21.45
CA ILE A 148 -3.22 -5.20 -20.98
C ILE A 148 -2.94 -5.21 -19.47
N GLU A 149 -3.87 -5.76 -18.69
CA GLU A 149 -3.68 -5.94 -17.25
C GLU A 149 -4.09 -7.33 -16.77
N GLY A 150 -3.68 -7.72 -15.58
CA GLY A 150 -4.11 -8.94 -14.89
C GLY A 150 -3.72 -10.23 -15.58
N HIS A 151 -2.72 -10.19 -16.44
CA HIS A 151 -2.18 -11.38 -17.13
C HIS A 151 -1.27 -12.19 -16.19
N GLU A 152 -1.25 -13.50 -16.43
CA GLU A 152 -0.40 -14.46 -15.72
C GLU A 152 0.65 -15.03 -16.66
N TYR A 153 1.89 -15.18 -16.15
CA TYR A 153 2.96 -15.83 -16.86
C TYR A 153 2.98 -17.34 -16.57
N VAL A 154 3.13 -18.12 -17.63
CA VAL A 154 3.40 -19.57 -17.55
C VAL A 154 4.60 -19.86 -18.44
N TYR A 155 5.70 -20.34 -17.86
CA TYR A 155 6.88 -20.74 -18.62
C TYR A 155 7.10 -22.23 -18.49
N ASP A 156 7.17 -22.94 -19.61
CA ASP A 156 7.51 -24.36 -19.68
C ASP A 156 8.95 -24.50 -20.15
N THR A 157 9.82 -24.95 -19.25
CA THR A 157 11.26 -25.11 -19.47
C THR A 157 11.62 -26.25 -20.42
N ASN A 158 10.74 -27.27 -20.55
CA ASN A 158 10.98 -28.41 -21.42
C ASN A 158 10.71 -28.07 -22.88
N GLN A 159 9.84 -27.08 -23.12
CA GLN A 159 9.45 -26.67 -24.46
C GLN A 159 9.96 -25.27 -24.84
N ASP A 160 10.68 -24.62 -23.91
CA ASP A 160 11.06 -23.21 -24.00
C ASP A 160 9.86 -22.33 -24.43
N SER A 161 8.68 -22.59 -23.86
CA SER A 161 7.46 -21.90 -24.23
C SER A 161 6.96 -20.94 -23.12
N LEU A 162 6.60 -19.72 -23.56
CA LEU A 162 6.03 -18.68 -22.74
C LEU A 162 4.52 -18.56 -23.02
N GLY A 163 3.70 -18.73 -21.99
CA GLY A 163 2.29 -18.37 -22.00
C GLY A 163 2.07 -17.07 -21.24
N ILE A 164 1.30 -16.14 -21.81
CA ILE A 164 0.74 -14.98 -21.12
C ILE A 164 -0.77 -15.16 -21.20
N ARG A 165 -1.42 -15.41 -20.05
CA ARG A 165 -2.81 -15.84 -19.98
C ARG A 165 -3.66 -14.87 -19.16
N ALA A 166 -4.97 -14.95 -19.34
CA ALA A 166 -5.98 -14.20 -18.59
C ALA A 166 -5.84 -12.67 -18.67
N GLY A 167 -5.06 -12.12 -19.61
CA GLY A 167 -4.90 -10.70 -19.81
C GLY A 167 -6.23 -10.04 -20.20
N ARG A 168 -6.62 -8.99 -19.49
CA ARG A 168 -7.77 -8.15 -19.81
C ARG A 168 -7.35 -7.02 -20.73
N LEU A 169 -8.13 -6.77 -21.77
CA LEU A 169 -7.95 -5.65 -22.69
C LEU A 169 -8.79 -4.46 -22.20
N LEU A 170 -8.12 -3.41 -21.78
CA LEU A 170 -8.72 -2.16 -21.37
C LEU A 170 -8.66 -1.14 -22.51
N MET A 171 -9.76 -0.45 -22.78
CA MET A 171 -9.79 0.62 -23.76
C MET A 171 -8.83 1.75 -23.34
N SER A 172 -7.88 2.12 -24.20
CA SER A 172 -6.95 3.21 -23.93
C SER A 172 -7.67 4.58 -23.90
N ASN A 173 -7.03 5.58 -23.33
CA ASN A 173 -7.51 6.97 -23.38
C ASN A 173 -7.62 7.47 -24.83
N GLU A 174 -6.60 7.17 -25.65
CA GLU A 174 -6.55 7.56 -27.06
C GLU A 174 -7.71 6.92 -27.85
N PHE A 175 -7.94 5.63 -27.67
CA PHE A 175 -8.98 4.93 -28.41
C PHE A 175 -10.38 5.32 -27.94
N ALA A 176 -10.59 5.56 -26.64
CA ALA A 176 -11.82 6.08 -26.11
C ALA A 176 -12.16 7.49 -26.69
N ALA A 177 -11.15 8.35 -26.82
CA ALA A 177 -11.28 9.67 -27.44
C ALA A 177 -11.62 9.57 -28.93
N GLU A 178 -10.94 8.69 -29.67
CA GLU A 178 -11.20 8.43 -31.11
C GLU A 178 -12.65 7.94 -31.36
N LEU A 179 -13.19 7.15 -30.44
CA LEU A 179 -14.59 6.67 -30.50
C LEU A 179 -15.61 7.71 -30.01
N GLY A 180 -15.17 8.89 -29.56
CA GLY A 180 -16.05 9.89 -28.92
C GLY A 180 -16.60 9.47 -27.56
N ARG A 181 -15.94 8.55 -26.85
CA ARG A 181 -16.43 7.88 -25.64
C ARG A 181 -15.40 7.95 -24.51
N VAL A 182 -14.89 9.13 -24.23
CA VAL A 182 -13.81 9.39 -23.26
C VAL A 182 -14.10 8.80 -21.88
N SER A 183 -15.38 8.77 -21.45
CA SER A 183 -15.79 8.19 -20.15
C SER A 183 -15.64 6.66 -20.09
N GLU A 184 -15.40 5.97 -21.20
CA GLU A 184 -15.17 4.53 -21.24
C GLU A 184 -13.67 4.16 -21.24
N ALA A 185 -12.78 5.13 -21.17
CA ALA A 185 -11.35 4.86 -20.98
C ALA A 185 -11.12 4.00 -19.72
N GLY A 186 -10.24 3.00 -19.84
CA GLY A 186 -10.01 2.02 -18.77
C GLY A 186 -11.04 0.91 -18.63
N SER A 187 -12.13 0.92 -19.43
CA SER A 187 -13.13 -0.15 -19.37
C SER A 187 -12.63 -1.43 -20.06
N ILE A 188 -12.99 -2.58 -19.49
CA ILE A 188 -12.65 -3.89 -20.06
C ILE A 188 -13.49 -4.12 -21.34
N VAL A 189 -12.79 -4.33 -22.44
CA VAL A 189 -13.42 -4.54 -23.76
C VAL A 189 -13.08 -5.90 -24.37
N GLY A 190 -12.31 -6.73 -23.68
CA GLY A 190 -11.97 -8.05 -24.13
C GLY A 190 -10.94 -8.75 -23.26
N GLN A 191 -10.46 -9.89 -23.75
CA GLN A 191 -9.40 -10.68 -23.14
C GLN A 191 -8.32 -11.03 -24.20
N ILE A 192 -7.11 -11.27 -23.73
CA ILE A 192 -5.99 -11.68 -24.56
C ILE A 192 -5.27 -12.87 -23.95
N SER A 193 -4.82 -13.77 -24.81
CA SER A 193 -3.86 -14.81 -24.45
C SER A 193 -2.77 -14.91 -25.53
N ILE A 194 -1.56 -15.17 -25.09
CA ILE A 194 -0.36 -15.29 -25.92
C ILE A 194 0.28 -16.64 -25.61
N SER A 195 0.70 -17.35 -26.63
CA SER A 195 1.52 -18.55 -26.52
C SER A 195 2.68 -18.40 -27.46
N ALA A 196 3.90 -18.36 -26.98
CA ALA A 196 5.10 -18.14 -27.77
C ALA A 196 6.15 -19.21 -27.46
N THR A 197 6.80 -19.72 -28.48
CA THR A 197 8.03 -20.50 -28.35
C THR A 197 9.19 -19.52 -28.30
N MET A 198 10.08 -19.72 -27.34
CA MET A 198 11.24 -18.87 -27.10
C MET A 198 12.51 -19.58 -27.60
N ARG A 199 13.51 -18.83 -28.04
CA ARG A 199 14.84 -19.33 -28.30
C ARG A 199 15.90 -18.51 -27.59
N PRO A 200 16.96 -19.13 -27.06
CA PRO A 200 18.02 -18.40 -26.40
C PRO A 200 18.82 -17.58 -27.44
N ILE A 201 19.14 -16.35 -27.08
CA ILE A 201 20.05 -15.47 -27.82
C ILE A 201 21.33 -15.19 -27.02
N GLU A 202 21.31 -15.42 -25.73
CA GLU A 202 22.46 -15.30 -24.84
C GLU A 202 22.30 -16.34 -23.74
N ILE A 203 23.36 -17.12 -23.49
CA ILE A 203 23.42 -18.11 -22.41
C ILE A 203 24.67 -17.81 -21.60
N THR A 204 24.47 -17.48 -20.32
CA THR A 204 25.55 -17.11 -19.43
C THR A 204 25.59 -18.05 -18.23
N GLN A 205 26.78 -18.53 -17.89
CA GLN A 205 26.97 -19.29 -16.65
C GLN A 205 27.19 -18.31 -15.50
N VAL A 206 26.48 -18.54 -14.42
CA VAL A 206 26.66 -17.82 -13.16
C VAL A 206 27.23 -18.82 -12.16
N VAL A 207 28.42 -18.55 -11.62
CA VAL A 207 29.10 -19.39 -10.63
C VAL A 207 29.34 -18.51 -9.39
N ASP A 208 28.81 -18.92 -8.26
CA ASP A 208 28.91 -18.17 -6.98
C ASP A 208 28.42 -16.72 -7.09
N GLY A 209 27.46 -16.50 -7.99
CA GLY A 209 26.90 -15.17 -8.25
C GLY A 209 27.70 -14.32 -9.24
N GLU A 210 28.83 -14.79 -9.72
CA GLU A 210 29.64 -14.11 -10.74
C GLU A 210 29.25 -14.60 -12.13
N VAL A 211 29.08 -13.66 -13.06
CA VAL A 211 28.88 -13.97 -14.47
C VAL A 211 30.21 -14.38 -15.08
N VAL A 212 30.30 -15.64 -15.48
CA VAL A 212 31.50 -16.16 -16.19
C VAL A 212 31.34 -15.85 -17.68
N SER A 213 31.54 -14.60 -18.05
CA SER A 213 31.61 -14.18 -19.46
C SER A 213 32.47 -12.93 -19.64
N ASP A 214 33.17 -12.85 -20.75
CA ASP A 214 34.18 -11.82 -21.08
C ASP A 214 33.61 -10.46 -21.49
N VAL A 215 32.36 -10.12 -21.15
CA VAL A 215 31.80 -8.82 -21.49
C VAL A 215 31.94 -7.87 -20.29
N LEU A 216 32.89 -6.97 -20.38
CA LEU A 216 33.06 -5.88 -19.42
C LEU A 216 31.81 -4.98 -19.43
N PRO A 217 31.23 -4.66 -18.25
CA PRO A 217 30.16 -3.70 -18.17
C PRO A 217 30.65 -2.31 -18.55
N ALA A 218 29.81 -1.56 -19.25
CA ALA A 218 30.06 -0.15 -19.54
C ALA A 218 30.19 0.63 -18.23
N LEU A 219 31.26 1.40 -18.11
CA LEU A 219 31.50 2.30 -16.97
C LEU A 219 30.33 3.29 -16.87
N GLY A 220 29.55 3.18 -15.80
CA GLY A 220 28.45 4.09 -15.49
C GLY A 220 28.94 5.49 -15.11
N SER A 221 28.05 6.48 -15.22
CA SER A 221 28.25 7.84 -14.73
C SER A 221 28.49 7.89 -13.22
N SER A 222 29.13 8.94 -12.73
CA SER A 222 29.65 9.11 -11.38
C SER A 222 28.62 9.32 -10.25
N ASP A 223 27.33 9.22 -10.53
CA ASP A 223 26.29 9.45 -9.54
C ASP A 223 25.78 8.11 -9.01
N ALA A 224 26.25 7.70 -7.85
CA ALA A 224 25.82 6.51 -7.11
C ALA A 224 24.72 6.88 -6.11
N GLY A 225 24.11 5.89 -5.49
CA GLY A 225 23.29 6.10 -4.30
C GLY A 225 24.03 6.92 -3.25
N THR A 226 23.32 7.74 -2.50
CA THR A 226 23.92 8.73 -1.58
C THR A 226 23.72 8.40 -0.11
N VAL A 227 22.84 7.46 0.20
CA VAL A 227 22.55 7.05 1.58
C VAL A 227 23.64 6.11 2.06
N PRO A 228 24.27 6.34 3.22
CA PRO A 228 25.29 5.43 3.74
C PRO A 228 24.78 4.01 3.93
N GLY A 229 25.53 3.01 3.49
CA GLY A 229 25.16 1.59 3.58
C GLY A 229 24.30 1.09 2.43
N PRO A 230 23.75 -0.13 2.56
CA PRO A 230 22.67 -0.63 1.68
C PRO A 230 21.34 0.04 2.05
N ASP A 231 20.52 0.43 1.08
CA ASP A 231 19.23 1.10 1.34
C ASP A 231 18.23 0.79 0.24
N VAL A 232 17.34 -0.18 0.49
CA VAL A 232 16.30 -0.55 -0.48
C VAL A 232 15.03 0.27 -0.28
N VAL A 233 14.66 1.03 -1.29
CA VAL A 233 13.43 1.81 -1.32
C VAL A 233 12.49 1.26 -2.39
N VAL A 234 11.19 1.25 -2.13
CA VAL A 234 10.19 1.06 -3.19
C VAL A 234 10.16 2.34 -4.03
N GLY A 235 10.82 2.31 -5.18
CA GLY A 235 11.01 3.47 -6.05
C GLY A 235 9.78 3.83 -6.86
N ASP A 236 9.01 2.84 -7.32
CA ASP A 236 7.71 3.04 -7.95
C ASP A 236 6.76 1.87 -7.71
N LEU A 237 5.46 2.16 -7.84
CA LEU A 237 4.37 1.21 -7.79
C LEU A 237 3.59 1.31 -9.11
N SER A 238 3.59 0.26 -9.91
CA SER A 238 3.01 0.27 -11.25
C SER A 238 2.04 -0.88 -11.48
N GLY A 239 1.03 -0.69 -12.33
CA GLY A 239 0.20 -1.76 -12.86
C GLY A 239 -0.61 -2.53 -11.81
N LEU A 240 -1.21 -1.86 -10.80
CA LEU A 240 -2.18 -2.52 -9.92
C LEU A 240 -3.28 -3.19 -10.76
N ALA A 241 -3.49 -4.49 -10.55
CA ALA A 241 -4.44 -5.27 -11.33
C ALA A 241 -5.04 -6.43 -10.54
N GLN A 242 -6.22 -6.89 -10.97
CA GLN A 242 -6.81 -8.14 -10.51
C GLN A 242 -6.23 -9.31 -11.30
N PHE A 243 -5.86 -10.39 -10.61
CA PHE A 243 -5.34 -11.62 -11.18
C PHE A 243 -6.26 -12.79 -10.85
N GLY A 244 -6.51 -13.62 -11.86
CA GLY A 244 -7.39 -14.77 -11.74
C GLY A 244 -8.85 -14.41 -11.51
N SER A 245 -9.68 -15.43 -11.26
CA SER A 245 -11.09 -15.29 -10.96
C SER A 245 -11.32 -14.95 -9.49
N SER A 246 -12.46 -14.30 -9.20
CA SER A 246 -12.91 -14.16 -7.80
C SER A 246 -13.30 -15.51 -7.21
N ASN A 247 -13.30 -15.62 -5.88
CA ASN A 247 -13.88 -16.76 -5.17
C ASN A 247 -15.38 -16.58 -4.85
N GLY A 248 -16.00 -15.53 -5.41
CA GLY A 248 -17.41 -15.15 -5.19
C GLY A 248 -17.55 -13.88 -4.33
N THR A 249 -16.77 -13.72 -3.26
CA THR A 249 -16.80 -12.54 -2.37
C THR A 249 -15.52 -11.72 -2.42
N GLN A 250 -14.40 -12.34 -2.82
CA GLN A 250 -13.07 -11.74 -2.79
C GLN A 250 -12.39 -11.83 -4.16
N VAL A 251 -11.45 -10.92 -4.37
CA VAL A 251 -10.53 -10.90 -5.50
C VAL A 251 -9.08 -10.89 -5.02
N GLY A 252 -8.16 -11.36 -5.87
CA GLY A 252 -6.73 -11.27 -5.67
C GLY A 252 -6.13 -10.19 -6.53
N LEU A 253 -5.41 -9.23 -5.93
CA LEU A 253 -4.74 -8.15 -6.62
C LEU A 253 -3.23 -8.23 -6.45
N ALA A 254 -2.49 -7.56 -7.32
CA ALA A 254 -1.07 -7.31 -7.15
C ALA A 254 -0.70 -5.98 -7.81
N VAL A 255 0.38 -5.36 -7.33
CA VAL A 255 0.95 -4.13 -7.89
C VAL A 255 2.41 -4.38 -8.27
N GLY A 256 2.88 -3.80 -9.37
CA GLY A 256 4.29 -3.82 -9.74
C GLY A 256 5.13 -2.97 -8.78
N THR A 257 6.37 -3.36 -8.54
CA THR A 257 7.31 -2.66 -7.66
C THR A 257 8.66 -2.48 -8.32
N ASP A 258 9.22 -1.29 -8.27
CA ASP A 258 10.62 -1.04 -8.61
C ASP A 258 11.42 -0.94 -7.32
N ALA A 259 12.30 -1.90 -7.07
CA ALA A 259 13.26 -1.80 -5.97
C ALA A 259 14.40 -0.88 -6.39
N CYS A 260 14.75 0.10 -5.56
CA CYS A 260 15.87 1.01 -5.81
C CYS A 260 16.84 0.99 -4.65
N ASN A 261 18.12 0.76 -4.94
CA ASN A 261 19.17 0.86 -3.93
C ASN A 261 19.62 2.34 -3.83
N PHE A 262 19.09 3.08 -2.88
CA PHE A 262 19.51 4.45 -2.58
C PHE A 262 20.87 4.51 -1.86
N GLY A 263 21.35 3.33 -1.44
CA GLY A 263 22.56 3.18 -0.66
C GLY A 263 23.86 3.28 -1.46
N THR A 264 24.94 3.57 -0.73
CA THR A 264 26.32 3.59 -1.26
C THR A 264 26.95 2.19 -1.34
N VAL A 265 26.27 1.17 -0.79
CA VAL A 265 26.76 -0.21 -0.73
C VAL A 265 25.83 -1.09 -1.58
N ASN A 266 26.39 -2.04 -2.32
CA ASN A 266 25.62 -3.03 -3.05
C ASN A 266 24.74 -3.85 -2.10
N LEU A 267 23.43 -3.90 -2.37
CA LEU A 267 22.46 -4.63 -1.55
C LEU A 267 22.49 -6.13 -1.91
N ASN A 268 22.49 -7.01 -0.91
CA ASN A 268 22.44 -8.45 -1.16
C ASN A 268 21.08 -8.86 -1.78
N TRP A 269 21.16 -9.71 -2.82
CA TRP A 269 20.01 -10.12 -3.66
C TRP A 269 20.12 -11.58 -4.04
N PHE A 270 20.43 -12.42 -3.08
CA PHE A 270 20.69 -13.84 -3.35
C PHE A 270 19.39 -14.59 -3.68
N ALA A 271 19.43 -15.46 -4.65
CA ALA A 271 18.29 -16.32 -4.97
C ALA A 271 18.09 -17.41 -3.90
N LEU A 272 16.85 -17.91 -3.79
CA LEU A 272 16.53 -19.05 -2.95
C LEU A 272 17.40 -20.27 -3.30
N PRO A 273 17.82 -21.07 -2.33
CA PRO A 273 17.36 -21.13 -0.91
C PRO A 273 18.06 -20.14 0.04
N ASN A 274 18.95 -19.28 -0.43
CA ASN A 274 19.57 -18.28 0.40
C ASN A 274 18.54 -17.21 0.83
N ASN A 275 18.54 -16.86 2.11
CA ASN A 275 17.57 -15.93 2.71
C ASN A 275 18.03 -14.46 2.69
N ASP A 276 19.28 -14.18 2.27
CA ASP A 276 19.82 -12.82 2.26
C ASP A 276 19.39 -12.08 0.99
N HIS A 277 18.10 -11.81 0.91
CA HIS A 277 17.45 -11.02 -0.12
C HIS A 277 16.20 -10.33 0.45
N PRO A 278 15.74 -9.23 -0.16
CA PRO A 278 14.51 -8.59 0.25
C PRO A 278 13.27 -9.46 0.03
N VAL A 279 12.29 -9.35 0.93
CA VAL A 279 10.93 -9.85 0.75
C VAL A 279 9.96 -8.68 0.59
N ILE A 280 8.90 -8.88 -0.21
CA ILE A 280 8.03 -7.81 -0.70
C ILE A 280 6.58 -8.14 -0.39
N PRO A 281 6.00 -7.69 0.75
CA PRO A 281 4.57 -7.67 0.98
C PRO A 281 3.91 -6.50 0.26
N GLN A 282 2.64 -6.66 -0.09
CA GLN A 282 1.81 -5.63 -0.70
C GLN A 282 0.51 -5.47 0.07
N ASN A 283 -0.03 -4.26 0.07
CA ASN A 283 -1.25 -3.88 0.77
C ASN A 283 -2.14 -3.00 -0.11
N LEU A 284 -3.43 -2.98 0.20
CA LEU A 284 -4.39 -2.05 -0.41
C LEU A 284 -5.18 -1.35 0.69
N TYR A 285 -5.37 -0.04 0.52
CA TYR A 285 -6.10 0.81 1.45
C TYR A 285 -7.21 1.58 0.73
N ARG A 286 -8.25 1.95 1.49
CA ARG A 286 -9.32 2.82 1.06
C ARG A 286 -9.49 3.97 2.05
N MET A 287 -9.56 5.20 1.54
CA MET A 287 -9.98 6.38 2.28
C MET A 287 -11.42 6.69 1.91
N SER A 288 -12.32 6.78 2.90
CA SER A 288 -13.75 6.94 2.69
C SER A 288 -14.45 7.47 3.95
N GLY A 289 -15.74 7.74 3.82
CA GLY A 289 -16.61 8.16 4.92
C GLY A 289 -16.60 9.66 5.19
N GLY A 290 -17.65 10.12 5.86
CA GLY A 290 -17.90 11.53 6.09
C GLY A 290 -18.22 12.34 4.83
N ALA A 291 -18.43 13.63 4.96
CA ALA A 291 -18.81 14.50 3.85
C ALA A 291 -17.71 14.67 2.78
N ALA A 292 -16.45 14.55 3.18
CA ALA A 292 -15.29 14.71 2.30
C ALA A 292 -14.66 13.36 1.87
N ASN A 293 -15.26 12.22 2.22
CA ASN A 293 -14.69 10.88 2.03
C ASN A 293 -13.28 10.70 2.61
N ASP A 294 -12.99 11.37 3.72
CA ASP A 294 -11.70 11.34 4.38
C ASP A 294 -11.81 11.05 5.89
N GLU A 295 -12.98 10.59 6.34
CA GLU A 295 -13.25 10.32 7.75
C GLU A 295 -12.40 9.16 8.28
N ARG A 296 -12.23 8.12 7.45
CA ARG A 296 -11.46 6.93 7.78
C ARG A 296 -10.50 6.52 6.68
N PHE A 297 -9.42 5.86 7.09
CA PHE A 297 -8.43 5.27 6.20
C PHE A 297 -8.25 3.82 6.63
N GLU A 298 -8.73 2.87 5.85
CA GLU A 298 -8.81 1.45 6.20
C GLU A 298 -7.92 0.61 5.28
N GLN A 299 -7.19 -0.36 5.83
CA GLN A 299 -6.54 -1.38 5.03
C GLN A 299 -7.58 -2.42 4.63
N ILE A 300 -7.81 -2.57 3.33
CA ILE A 300 -8.83 -3.46 2.75
C ILE A 300 -8.26 -4.71 2.10
N GLY A 301 -6.94 -4.85 2.08
CA GLY A 301 -6.31 -6.05 1.54
C GLY A 301 -4.82 -6.15 1.85
N GLN A 302 -4.33 -7.39 1.87
CA GLN A 302 -2.93 -7.72 2.08
C GLN A 302 -2.52 -8.97 1.29
N SER A 303 -1.29 -8.99 0.78
CA SER A 303 -0.71 -10.16 0.13
C SER A 303 0.21 -10.94 1.06
N ASN A 304 0.56 -12.14 0.67
CA ASN A 304 1.78 -12.80 1.07
C ASN A 304 3.01 -12.12 0.46
N VAL A 305 4.22 -12.62 0.71
CA VAL A 305 5.46 -11.97 0.32
C VAL A 305 6.04 -12.54 -0.97
N LYS A 306 6.43 -11.67 -1.88
CA LYS A 306 7.31 -12.01 -2.99
C LYS A 306 8.75 -12.05 -2.48
N HIS A 307 9.52 -13.05 -2.90
CA HIS A 307 10.95 -13.10 -2.65
C HIS A 307 11.71 -12.46 -3.81
N ALA A 308 12.63 -11.57 -3.48
CA ALA A 308 13.53 -11.00 -4.48
C ALA A 308 14.53 -12.06 -4.96
N PHE A 309 14.93 -11.95 -6.22
CA PHE A 309 15.89 -12.85 -6.87
C PHE A 309 16.49 -12.16 -8.10
N THR A 310 17.72 -12.40 -8.40
CA THR A 310 18.46 -11.93 -9.60
C THR A 310 18.19 -10.46 -9.97
N ALA A 311 18.97 -9.54 -9.40
CA ALA A 311 18.85 -8.10 -9.64
C ALA A 311 19.20 -7.73 -11.10
N LEU A 312 18.34 -6.94 -11.76
CA LEU A 312 18.48 -6.57 -13.18
C LEU A 312 19.42 -5.38 -13.43
N GLN A 313 19.87 -4.66 -12.43
CA GLN A 313 20.81 -3.53 -12.51
C GLN A 313 20.32 -2.40 -13.46
N ASN A 314 19.05 -2.04 -13.40
CA ASN A 314 18.47 -0.94 -14.18
C ASN A 314 18.70 0.42 -13.48
N ASN A 315 18.45 1.53 -14.17
CA ASN A 315 18.53 2.89 -13.61
C ASN A 315 17.16 3.60 -13.65
N LEU A 316 16.10 2.92 -13.21
CA LEU A 316 14.72 3.46 -13.28
C LEU A 316 14.48 4.56 -12.27
N CYS A 317 15.19 4.54 -11.15
CA CYS A 317 15.09 5.56 -10.11
C CYS A 317 15.91 6.82 -10.38
N GLY A 318 16.69 6.84 -11.47
CA GLY A 318 17.48 8.00 -11.90
C GLY A 318 18.63 8.33 -10.97
N LEU A 319 19.15 7.36 -10.21
CA LEU A 319 20.20 7.57 -9.19
C LEU A 319 21.63 7.36 -9.72
N GLY A 320 21.80 7.07 -11.02
CA GLY A 320 23.10 6.77 -11.57
C GLY A 320 23.58 5.36 -11.18
N CYS A 321 22.92 4.35 -11.70
CA CYS A 321 23.20 2.95 -11.39
C CYS A 321 24.68 2.60 -11.60
N GLN A 322 25.32 2.05 -10.57
CA GLN A 322 26.61 1.38 -10.62
C GLN A 322 26.39 -0.15 -10.53
N PRO A 323 26.32 -0.87 -11.65
CA PRO A 323 26.03 -2.28 -11.63
C PRO A 323 27.03 -3.06 -10.77
N SER A 324 26.51 -4.00 -9.98
CA SER A 324 27.34 -4.85 -9.13
C SER A 324 28.18 -5.89 -9.92
N GLY A 325 27.91 -6.03 -11.21
CA GLY A 325 28.49 -7.07 -12.06
C GLY A 325 27.87 -8.47 -11.88
N THR A 326 26.90 -8.61 -10.95
CA THR A 326 26.25 -9.88 -10.64
C THR A 326 24.75 -9.70 -10.43
N GLY A 327 23.95 -10.74 -10.71
CA GLY A 327 22.51 -10.74 -10.37
C GLY A 327 22.23 -11.00 -8.87
N THR A 328 23.25 -11.28 -8.07
CA THR A 328 23.10 -11.59 -6.63
C THR A 328 23.24 -10.38 -5.72
N ARG A 329 23.46 -9.23 -6.29
CA ARG A 329 23.51 -7.95 -5.61
C ARG A 329 22.87 -6.88 -6.46
N LEU A 330 22.12 -5.98 -5.85
CA LEU A 330 21.63 -4.78 -6.49
C LEU A 330 22.65 -3.66 -6.26
N GLY A 331 23.27 -3.19 -7.33
CA GLY A 331 24.32 -2.15 -7.29
C GLY A 331 23.84 -0.85 -6.67
N SER A 332 24.77 -0.04 -6.19
CA SER A 332 24.48 1.31 -5.68
C SER A 332 23.79 2.15 -6.77
N GLY A 333 22.70 2.81 -6.45
CA GLY A 333 21.87 3.58 -7.38
C GLY A 333 21.10 2.76 -8.42
N CYS A 334 21.24 1.43 -8.42
CA CYS A 334 20.53 0.56 -9.36
C CYS A 334 19.10 0.25 -8.90
N SER A 335 18.30 -0.23 -9.86
CA SER A 335 16.93 -0.67 -9.62
C SER A 335 16.66 -2.05 -10.20
N ASP A 336 15.73 -2.77 -9.53
CA ASP A 336 15.23 -4.09 -9.95
C ASP A 336 13.70 -4.09 -9.98
N PRO A 337 13.07 -4.06 -11.16
CA PRO A 337 11.63 -3.99 -11.29
C PRO A 337 10.96 -5.36 -11.28
N TYR A 338 9.81 -5.42 -10.58
CA TYR A 338 8.90 -6.55 -10.58
C TYR A 338 7.53 -6.10 -11.11
N SER A 339 7.10 -6.63 -12.25
CA SER A 339 5.75 -6.34 -12.74
C SER A 339 4.67 -6.85 -11.78
N ALA A 340 3.46 -6.31 -11.88
CA ALA A 340 2.32 -6.82 -11.12
C ALA A 340 2.08 -8.31 -11.36
N GLY A 341 2.29 -8.79 -12.60
CA GLY A 341 2.19 -10.22 -12.94
C GLY A 341 3.20 -11.09 -12.18
N MET A 342 4.42 -10.61 -11.98
CA MET A 342 5.44 -11.30 -11.18
C MET A 342 5.12 -11.25 -9.68
N ASN A 343 4.59 -10.14 -9.20
CA ASN A 343 4.17 -9.97 -7.80
C ASN A 343 2.85 -10.69 -7.49
N ALA A 344 2.07 -11.08 -8.50
CA ALA A 344 0.89 -11.94 -8.33
C ALA A 344 1.23 -13.41 -8.00
N GLY A 345 2.48 -13.83 -8.17
CA GLY A 345 2.93 -15.20 -7.98
C GLY A 345 3.25 -15.91 -9.30
N PRO A 346 3.46 -17.23 -9.29
CA PRO A 346 3.42 -18.14 -8.14
C PRO A 346 4.57 -17.91 -7.16
N ASN A 347 4.65 -18.72 -6.12
CA ASN A 347 5.74 -18.76 -5.16
C ASN A 347 5.80 -17.55 -4.20
N LEU A 348 4.63 -17.02 -3.81
CA LEU A 348 4.55 -16.05 -2.71
C LEU A 348 4.63 -16.78 -1.37
N GLY A 349 5.57 -16.37 -0.51
CA GLY A 349 5.82 -16.94 0.80
C GLY A 349 4.89 -16.35 1.89
N SER A 350 4.77 -17.07 3.01
CA SER A 350 3.98 -16.59 4.14
C SER A 350 4.64 -15.42 4.86
N ARG A 351 3.84 -14.44 5.27
CA ARG A 351 4.30 -13.39 6.20
C ARG A 351 4.70 -13.96 7.56
N ALA A 352 4.13 -15.12 7.95
CA ALA A 352 4.46 -15.78 9.21
C ALA A 352 5.89 -16.35 9.28
N TRP A 353 6.53 -16.54 8.14
CA TRP A 353 7.92 -16.99 8.09
C TRP A 353 8.93 -15.91 8.48
N ILE A 354 8.56 -14.64 8.33
CA ILE A 354 9.46 -13.50 8.37
C ILE A 354 9.50 -12.89 9.75
N ASN A 355 10.68 -12.68 10.31
CA ASN A 355 10.87 -11.70 11.37
C ASN A 355 11.02 -10.32 10.70
N PRO A 356 10.06 -9.41 10.84
CA PRO A 356 10.02 -8.18 10.04
C PRO A 356 11.05 -7.14 10.47
N PHE A 357 11.61 -7.26 11.67
CA PHE A 357 12.63 -6.34 12.17
C PHE A 357 14.02 -6.69 11.61
N ASN A 358 14.41 -7.96 11.64
CA ASN A 358 15.74 -8.37 11.20
C ASN A 358 15.77 -9.05 9.82
N GLY A 359 14.61 -9.23 9.19
CA GLY A 359 14.49 -9.86 7.86
C GLY A 359 14.80 -11.36 7.83
N VAL A 360 15.14 -11.96 8.95
CA VAL A 360 15.50 -13.39 9.02
C VAL A 360 14.25 -14.25 8.84
N HIS A 361 14.36 -15.27 8.01
CA HIS A 361 13.32 -16.26 7.81
C HIS A 361 13.94 -17.61 7.42
N PRO A 362 13.50 -18.70 8.04
CA PRO A 362 13.88 -20.04 7.59
C PRO A 362 13.20 -20.36 6.25
N ARG A 363 13.91 -21.04 5.37
CA ARG A 363 13.42 -21.38 4.03
C ARG A 363 13.82 -22.80 3.61
N GLY A 364 13.01 -23.36 2.69
CA GLY A 364 13.29 -24.63 2.05
C GLY A 364 13.17 -25.82 2.97
N ASP A 365 13.61 -26.97 2.51
CA ASP A 365 13.51 -28.25 3.22
C ASP A 365 14.43 -28.33 4.45
N SER A 366 15.40 -27.44 4.57
CA SER A 366 16.29 -27.33 5.74
C SER A 366 15.64 -26.61 6.92
N ALA A 367 14.51 -25.94 6.73
CA ALA A 367 13.75 -25.34 7.83
C ALA A 367 13.09 -26.41 8.68
N THR A 368 12.88 -26.12 9.98
CA THR A 368 12.17 -27.01 10.89
C THR A 368 11.08 -26.23 11.63
N PRO A 369 9.78 -26.37 11.24
CA PRO A 369 9.27 -27.14 10.08
C PRO A 369 9.69 -26.55 8.73
N PRO A 370 9.65 -27.31 7.66
CA PRO A 370 9.99 -26.82 6.31
C PRO A 370 9.05 -25.69 5.86
N ASN A 371 9.62 -24.59 5.38
CA ASN A 371 8.87 -23.47 4.79
C ASN A 371 8.93 -23.57 3.26
N THR A 372 8.05 -24.35 2.67
CA THR A 372 8.06 -24.62 1.23
C THR A 372 6.78 -24.16 0.55
N HIS A 373 6.85 -23.93 -0.76
CA HIS A 373 5.68 -23.63 -1.59
C HIS A 373 5.05 -24.88 -2.21
N THR A 374 5.47 -26.07 -1.79
CA THR A 374 4.93 -27.32 -2.29
C THR A 374 3.66 -27.74 -1.53
N GLY A 375 2.79 -28.49 -2.19
CA GLY A 375 1.62 -29.08 -1.55
C GLY A 375 0.39 -28.20 -1.44
N HIS A 376 0.38 -27.00 -2.05
CA HIS A 376 -0.79 -26.14 -2.11
C HIS A 376 -0.90 -25.40 -3.45
N ALA A 377 -2.09 -24.91 -3.78
CA ALA A 377 -2.35 -24.21 -5.03
C ALA A 377 -2.14 -22.71 -4.90
N HIS A 378 -1.56 -22.08 -5.94
CA HIS A 378 -1.42 -20.64 -6.11
C HIS A 378 -2.35 -20.13 -7.22
N ASN A 379 -3.65 -20.22 -7.01
CA ASN A 379 -4.66 -19.86 -8.02
C ASN A 379 -5.68 -18.85 -7.48
N GLY A 380 -6.42 -18.25 -8.39
CA GLY A 380 -7.49 -17.29 -8.04
C GLY A 380 -6.99 -16.20 -7.09
N THR A 381 -7.63 -16.07 -5.94
CA THR A 381 -7.33 -15.06 -4.91
C THR A 381 -6.12 -15.40 -4.04
N SER A 382 -5.64 -16.64 -4.10
CA SER A 382 -4.61 -17.18 -3.20
C SER A 382 -3.32 -16.35 -3.23
N HIS A 383 -2.80 -16.03 -2.05
CA HIS A 383 -1.53 -15.35 -1.77
C HIS A 383 -1.42 -13.88 -2.25
N LYS A 384 -2.28 -13.42 -3.14
CA LYS A 384 -2.32 -12.06 -3.69
C LYS A 384 -2.88 -11.07 -2.66
N ILE A 385 -2.93 -9.79 -2.96
CA ILE A 385 -3.65 -8.83 -2.12
C ILE A 385 -5.11 -9.28 -2.09
N LEU A 386 -5.48 -9.97 -1.04
CA LEU A 386 -6.83 -10.52 -0.83
C LEU A 386 -7.75 -9.37 -0.41
N THR A 387 -8.78 -9.08 -1.21
CA THR A 387 -9.65 -7.91 -1.01
C THR A 387 -11.10 -8.31 -1.23
N GLU A 388 -12.00 -7.85 -0.34
CA GLU A 388 -13.43 -8.04 -0.51
C GLU A 388 -13.96 -7.27 -1.72
N ILE A 389 -14.85 -7.88 -2.52
CA ILE A 389 -15.50 -7.23 -3.66
C ILE A 389 -16.29 -5.99 -3.20
N SER A 390 -16.91 -6.05 -2.03
CA SER A 390 -17.66 -4.93 -1.45
C SER A 390 -16.80 -3.69 -1.21
N ASP A 391 -15.52 -3.87 -0.86
CA ASP A 391 -14.61 -2.76 -0.62
C ASP A 391 -14.17 -2.03 -1.90
N LEU A 392 -14.15 -2.75 -3.03
CA LEU A 392 -13.80 -2.19 -4.33
C LEU A 392 -15.04 -1.68 -5.12
N ASN A 393 -16.23 -2.11 -4.74
CA ASN A 393 -17.47 -1.75 -5.43
C ASN A 393 -17.71 -0.24 -5.36
N THR A 394 -17.60 0.43 -6.49
CA THR A 394 -17.71 1.90 -6.59
C THR A 394 -19.11 2.44 -6.30
N SER A 395 -20.15 1.61 -6.41
CA SER A 395 -21.51 1.98 -6.01
C SER A 395 -21.74 1.91 -4.50
N LEU A 396 -21.05 1.00 -3.81
CA LEU A 396 -21.09 0.89 -2.35
C LEU A 396 -20.14 1.91 -1.67
N ASN A 397 -19.10 2.33 -2.38
CA ASN A 397 -18.09 3.26 -1.87
C ASN A 397 -17.97 4.50 -2.78
N PRO A 398 -19.03 5.28 -2.97
CA PRO A 398 -19.00 6.43 -3.87
C PRO A 398 -18.00 7.49 -3.39
N GLY A 399 -17.12 7.93 -4.30
CA GLY A 399 -16.11 8.95 -3.99
C GLY A 399 -14.92 8.49 -3.17
N ALA A 400 -14.85 7.22 -2.78
CA ALA A 400 -13.67 6.67 -2.07
C ALA A 400 -12.40 6.76 -2.93
N THR A 401 -11.25 6.87 -2.27
CA THR A 401 -9.93 6.85 -2.90
C THR A 401 -9.12 5.66 -2.42
N TYR A 402 -8.32 5.09 -3.31
CA TYR A 402 -7.61 3.83 -3.08
C TYR A 402 -6.10 4.01 -3.20
N TYR A 403 -5.35 3.27 -2.37
CA TYR A 403 -3.89 3.37 -2.29
C TYR A 403 -3.29 1.98 -2.22
N ALA A 404 -2.39 1.66 -3.16
CA ALA A 404 -1.55 0.48 -3.05
C ALA A 404 -0.26 0.85 -2.34
N GLU A 405 0.24 -0.07 -1.52
CA GLU A 405 1.49 0.06 -0.77
C GLU A 405 2.33 -1.20 -0.98
N ALA A 406 3.64 -1.05 -1.03
CA ALA A 406 4.59 -2.14 -0.90
C ALA A 406 5.73 -1.75 0.04
N GLN A 407 6.36 -2.77 0.60
CA GLN A 407 7.47 -2.61 1.53
C GLN A 407 8.57 -3.61 1.18
N TYR A 408 9.82 -3.28 1.48
CA TYR A 408 10.93 -4.22 1.47
C TYR A 408 11.39 -4.51 2.89
N ILE A 409 11.64 -5.79 3.19
CA ILE A 409 12.31 -6.23 4.40
C ILE A 409 13.54 -7.03 3.98
N THR A 410 14.72 -6.67 4.47
CA THR A 410 15.98 -7.33 4.10
C THR A 410 16.92 -7.51 5.30
N PRO A 411 17.54 -8.68 5.47
CA PRO A 411 18.54 -8.91 6.51
C PRO A 411 19.79 -8.00 6.38
N HIS A 412 20.16 -7.65 5.16
CA HIS A 412 21.37 -6.86 4.91
C HIS A 412 21.31 -5.46 5.52
N GLU A 413 20.17 -4.76 5.38
CA GLU A 413 20.01 -3.45 6.04
C GLU A 413 19.98 -3.56 7.56
N TYR A 414 19.31 -4.59 8.09
CA TYR A 414 19.32 -4.83 9.53
C TYR A 414 20.74 -4.98 10.05
N VAL A 415 21.55 -5.83 9.42
CA VAL A 415 22.96 -6.02 9.83
C VAL A 415 23.73 -4.70 9.79
N TRP A 416 23.56 -3.92 8.71
CA TRP A 416 24.16 -2.59 8.60
C TRP A 416 23.69 -1.66 9.73
N CYS A 417 22.42 -1.63 10.04
CA CYS A 417 21.85 -0.80 11.11
C CYS A 417 22.39 -1.17 12.49
N GLN A 418 22.65 -2.45 12.76
CA GLN A 418 23.26 -2.88 14.03
C GLN A 418 24.73 -2.41 14.15
N GLU A 419 25.46 -2.43 13.05
CA GLU A 419 26.86 -2.00 13.01
C GLU A 419 26.98 -0.46 12.93
N ASN A 420 25.97 0.24 12.39
CA ASN A 420 25.96 1.67 12.13
C ASN A 420 24.64 2.34 12.59
N PRO A 421 24.31 2.34 13.89
CA PRO A 421 22.98 2.73 14.38
C PRO A 421 22.62 4.20 14.08
N THR A 422 23.60 5.10 13.89
CA THR A 422 23.38 6.50 13.53
C THR A 422 23.12 6.71 12.03
N GLN A 423 23.31 5.68 11.21
CA GLN A 423 23.14 5.70 9.76
C GLN A 423 22.10 4.67 9.30
N CYS A 424 21.26 4.20 10.22
CA CYS A 424 20.23 3.20 9.93
C CYS A 424 19.08 3.80 9.09
N ASN A 425 18.75 3.15 7.98
CA ASN A 425 17.69 3.57 7.05
C ASN A 425 16.57 2.52 6.85
N MET A 426 16.60 1.38 7.52
CA MET A 426 15.65 0.26 7.31
C MET A 426 14.16 0.61 7.54
N TYR A 427 13.84 1.82 7.94
CA TYR A 427 12.46 2.27 8.17
C TYR A 427 11.88 3.07 7.01
N ASN A 428 12.64 3.39 5.97
CA ASN A 428 12.23 4.12 4.78
C ASN A 428 11.77 3.22 3.61
N ASN A 429 11.74 1.91 3.80
CA ASN A 429 11.56 0.85 2.79
C ASN A 429 10.11 0.68 2.33
N VAL A 430 9.21 1.57 2.67
CA VAL A 430 7.78 1.53 2.34
C VAL A 430 7.40 2.72 1.47
N SER A 431 6.58 2.47 0.44
CA SER A 431 6.04 3.54 -0.43
C SER A 431 4.61 3.20 -0.83
N TYR A 432 3.85 4.24 -1.18
CA TYR A 432 2.48 4.05 -1.64
C TYR A 432 2.16 4.86 -2.89
N ARG A 433 1.11 4.44 -3.61
CA ARG A 433 0.58 5.17 -4.77
C ARG A 433 -0.94 5.15 -4.77
N ARG A 434 -1.55 6.27 -5.14
CA ARG A 434 -3.00 6.39 -5.30
C ARG A 434 -3.44 5.81 -6.65
N TYR A 435 -4.58 5.08 -6.63
CA TYR A 435 -5.20 4.48 -7.81
C TYR A 435 -6.68 4.85 -7.91
N ASN A 436 -7.19 4.96 -9.14
CA ASN A 436 -8.62 4.90 -9.41
C ASN A 436 -9.04 3.43 -9.52
N VAL A 437 -10.23 3.12 -9.03
CA VAL A 437 -10.85 1.81 -9.14
C VAL A 437 -12.12 1.96 -9.98
N ASN A 438 -12.33 1.07 -10.96
CA ASN A 438 -13.52 1.03 -11.77
C ASN A 438 -14.19 -0.34 -11.66
N GLY A 439 -15.51 -0.34 -11.43
CA GLY A 439 -16.35 -1.53 -11.38
C GLY A 439 -17.23 -1.60 -10.16
N THR A 440 -18.33 -2.34 -10.29
CA THR A 440 -19.26 -2.64 -9.19
C THR A 440 -19.22 -4.11 -8.79
N GLY A 441 -18.35 -4.89 -9.46
CA GLY A 441 -18.12 -6.30 -9.22
C GLY A 441 -16.92 -6.78 -10.02
N SER A 442 -16.46 -8.01 -9.74
CA SER A 442 -15.34 -8.63 -10.45
C SER A 442 -15.71 -8.90 -11.94
N PRO A 443 -14.79 -8.63 -12.88
CA PRO A 443 -13.45 -8.10 -12.67
C PRO A 443 -13.43 -6.57 -12.53
N PHE A 444 -12.52 -6.08 -11.67
CA PHE A 444 -12.23 -4.66 -11.52
C PHE A 444 -11.07 -4.23 -12.42
N SER A 445 -11.05 -2.94 -12.79
CA SER A 445 -9.91 -2.32 -13.44
C SER A 445 -9.37 -1.14 -12.65
N PHE A 446 -8.08 -0.85 -12.83
CA PHE A 446 -7.33 0.11 -12.05
C PHE A 446 -6.53 1.04 -12.96
N SER A 447 -6.32 2.28 -12.51
CA SER A 447 -5.40 3.20 -13.16
C SER A 447 -4.70 4.08 -12.12
N PRO A 448 -3.41 4.42 -12.29
CA PRO A 448 -2.73 5.35 -11.40
C PRO A 448 -3.44 6.71 -11.38
N ALA A 449 -3.59 7.28 -10.19
CA ALA A 449 -4.21 8.58 -9.97
C ALA A 449 -3.21 9.64 -9.49
N ALA A 450 -2.00 9.23 -9.13
CA ALA A 450 -0.92 10.10 -8.70
C ALA A 450 0.45 9.42 -8.90
N ALA A 451 1.53 10.15 -8.74
CA ALA A 451 2.87 9.59 -8.63
C ALA A 451 3.03 8.78 -7.33
N THR A 452 4.00 7.87 -7.30
CA THR A 452 4.38 7.14 -6.10
C THR A 452 4.97 8.10 -5.05
N VAL A 453 4.49 8.01 -3.83
CA VAL A 453 5.04 8.70 -2.67
C VAL A 453 6.03 7.76 -2.00
N ARG A 454 7.32 8.06 -2.17
CA ARG A 454 8.42 7.23 -1.69
C ARG A 454 8.69 7.41 -0.21
N THR A 455 9.22 6.38 0.43
CA THR A 455 9.71 6.36 1.82
C THR A 455 8.66 6.70 2.88
N LYS A 456 7.38 6.52 2.54
CA LYS A 456 6.25 6.77 3.43
C LYS A 456 5.20 5.69 3.31
N SER A 457 4.67 5.25 4.44
CA SER A 457 3.54 4.33 4.49
C SER A 457 2.23 5.01 4.05
N ALA A 458 1.29 4.23 3.51
CA ALA A 458 0.03 4.73 2.98
C ALA A 458 -0.83 5.46 4.03
N VAL A 459 -0.69 5.14 5.32
CA VAL A 459 -1.41 5.85 6.39
C VAL A 459 -1.12 7.35 6.40
N THR A 460 0.03 7.79 5.86
CA THR A 460 0.38 9.22 5.73
C THR A 460 -0.50 9.96 4.71
N ALA A 461 -1.23 9.23 3.86
CA ALA A 461 -2.20 9.82 2.93
C ALA A 461 -3.52 10.21 3.60
N TRP A 462 -3.76 9.78 4.84
CA TRP A 462 -5.02 10.08 5.54
C TRP A 462 -5.17 11.57 5.83
N THR A 463 -6.03 12.21 5.06
CA THR A 463 -6.22 13.67 5.09
C THR A 463 -6.75 14.15 6.45
N GLY A 464 -6.00 15.04 7.09
CA GLY A 464 -6.38 15.66 8.37
C GLY A 464 -6.22 14.76 9.60
N ALA A 465 -5.64 13.56 9.46
CA ALA A 465 -5.28 12.73 10.60
C ALA A 465 -4.00 13.23 11.28
N THR A 466 -3.92 13.01 12.59
CA THR A 466 -2.68 13.14 13.34
C THR A 466 -1.98 11.80 13.38
N LEU A 467 -0.67 11.78 13.16
CA LEU A 467 0.17 10.59 13.10
C LEU A 467 1.17 10.63 14.25
N VAL A 468 1.27 9.55 15.01
CA VAL A 468 2.21 9.38 16.12
C VAL A 468 3.00 8.10 15.90
N GLU A 469 4.30 8.23 15.69
CA GLU A 469 5.19 7.06 15.59
C GLU A 469 5.35 6.37 16.94
N ILE A 470 5.37 5.05 16.95
CA ILE A 470 5.65 4.23 18.12
C ILE A 470 6.90 3.39 17.88
N LYS A 471 7.82 3.43 18.86
CA LYS A 471 9.05 2.65 18.92
C LYS A 471 9.14 2.00 20.31
N PRO A 472 8.49 0.85 20.52
CA PRO A 472 8.38 0.25 21.86
C PRO A 472 9.72 -0.24 22.41
N ASP A 473 10.68 -0.56 21.55
CA ASP A 473 11.97 -1.11 21.93
C ASP A 473 13.04 -0.72 20.89
N PRO A 474 13.52 0.52 20.92
CA PRO A 474 14.46 1.03 19.94
C PRO A 474 15.74 0.18 19.86
N GLY A 475 16.12 -0.25 18.64
CA GLY A 475 17.28 -1.09 18.37
C GLY A 475 17.04 -2.60 18.52
N ASN A 476 15.93 -3.03 19.15
CA ASN A 476 15.59 -4.45 19.35
C ASN A 476 14.29 -4.87 18.67
N ASP A 477 13.46 -3.91 18.25
CA ASP A 477 12.25 -4.16 17.47
C ASP A 477 11.95 -2.97 16.53
N GLY A 478 11.00 -3.17 15.63
CA GLY A 478 10.62 -2.22 14.58
C GLY A 478 9.81 -1.02 15.08
N ILE A 479 9.10 -0.42 14.14
CA ILE A 479 8.26 0.77 14.36
C ILE A 479 6.82 0.53 13.93
N GLY A 480 5.92 1.36 14.44
CA GLY A 480 4.55 1.45 14.01
C GLY A 480 4.06 2.90 14.06
N THR A 481 2.82 3.11 13.63
CA THR A 481 2.18 4.43 13.65
C THR A 481 0.77 4.30 14.23
N VAL A 482 0.44 5.16 15.18
CA VAL A 482 -0.94 5.43 15.57
C VAL A 482 -1.41 6.66 14.81
N ALA A 483 -2.48 6.50 14.04
CA ALA A 483 -3.13 7.60 13.35
C ALA A 483 -4.52 7.83 13.96
N TYR A 484 -4.95 9.07 14.06
CA TYR A 484 -6.31 9.36 14.54
C TYR A 484 -6.86 10.63 13.92
N LYS A 485 -8.19 10.66 13.79
CA LYS A 485 -8.96 11.81 13.35
C LYS A 485 -10.23 11.93 14.19
N VAL A 486 -10.55 13.15 14.62
CA VAL A 486 -11.80 13.43 15.32
C VAL A 486 -12.59 14.44 14.51
N THR A 487 -13.88 14.16 14.30
CA THR A 487 -14.81 15.03 13.59
C THR A 487 -16.05 15.30 14.43
N ASN A 488 -16.80 16.33 14.08
CA ASN A 488 -18.08 16.66 14.72
C ASN A 488 -19.18 16.63 13.65
N PRO A 489 -19.74 15.46 13.36
CA PRO A 489 -20.75 15.30 12.28
C PRO A 489 -22.06 15.99 12.58
N SER A 490 -22.39 16.20 13.86
CA SER A 490 -23.57 16.96 14.30
C SER A 490 -23.36 17.55 15.68
N PRO A 491 -24.10 18.57 16.08
CA PRO A 491 -24.00 19.17 17.41
C PRO A 491 -24.14 18.12 18.53
N GLY A 492 -23.16 18.06 19.42
CA GLY A 492 -23.12 17.13 20.55
C GLY A 492 -22.71 15.69 20.21
N VAL A 493 -22.35 15.40 18.98
CA VAL A 493 -21.82 14.11 18.55
C VAL A 493 -20.42 14.28 17.99
N TRP A 494 -19.46 13.59 18.58
CA TRP A 494 -18.06 13.56 18.15
C TRP A 494 -17.70 12.17 17.68
N HIS A 495 -17.23 12.07 16.44
CA HIS A 495 -16.75 10.83 15.85
C HIS A 495 -15.24 10.72 16.04
N TYR A 496 -14.80 9.60 16.60
CA TYR A 496 -13.40 9.26 16.84
C TYR A 496 -13.02 8.08 15.97
N GLU A 497 -12.07 8.28 15.09
CA GLU A 497 -11.50 7.23 14.26
C GLU A 497 -10.01 7.09 14.55
N TYR A 498 -9.56 5.87 14.84
CA TYR A 498 -8.16 5.53 15.11
C TYR A 498 -7.72 4.43 14.17
N ALA A 499 -6.44 4.44 13.81
CA ALA A 499 -5.79 3.36 13.07
C ALA A 499 -4.43 3.06 13.72
N ILE A 500 -4.10 1.78 13.84
CA ILE A 500 -2.77 1.34 14.29
C ILE A 500 -2.14 0.57 13.14
N TYR A 501 -1.08 1.13 12.56
CA TYR A 501 -0.25 0.52 11.54
C TYR A 501 1.01 -0.04 12.16
N ASN A 502 1.23 -1.34 11.99
CA ASN A 502 2.47 -2.01 12.34
C ASN A 502 3.34 -2.10 11.10
N GLN A 503 4.37 -1.29 10.98
CA GLN A 503 5.28 -1.34 9.84
C GLN A 503 6.15 -2.60 9.88
N ASN A 504 6.91 -2.81 10.97
CA ASN A 504 7.84 -3.93 11.10
C ASN A 504 8.11 -4.37 12.56
N LEU A 505 7.14 -4.14 13.48
CA LEU A 505 7.21 -4.67 14.85
C LEU A 505 6.98 -6.18 14.85
N ASP A 506 7.98 -6.96 15.25
CA ASP A 506 7.83 -8.41 15.39
C ASP A 506 6.90 -8.79 16.55
N ARG A 507 6.91 -8.01 17.64
CA ARG A 507 6.05 -8.25 18.80
C ARG A 507 4.56 -8.18 18.51
N ALA A 508 4.12 -7.55 17.42
CA ALA A 508 2.72 -7.33 17.03
C ALA A 508 1.88 -6.65 18.14
N VAL A 509 0.69 -6.16 17.81
CA VAL A 509 -0.21 -5.49 18.76
C VAL A 509 -1.44 -6.36 19.02
N GLN A 510 -1.84 -6.47 20.30
CA GLN A 510 -2.95 -7.31 20.75
C GLN A 510 -4.12 -6.51 21.33
N SER A 511 -3.86 -5.31 21.88
CA SER A 511 -4.92 -4.51 22.48
C SER A 511 -4.69 -3.02 22.28
N PHE A 512 -5.81 -2.29 22.23
CA PHE A 512 -5.85 -0.84 22.16
C PHE A 512 -6.91 -0.32 23.14
N GLY A 513 -6.53 0.52 24.06
CA GLY A 513 -7.39 1.08 25.08
C GLY A 513 -7.41 2.61 25.04
N VAL A 514 -8.59 3.20 24.88
CA VAL A 514 -8.82 4.64 24.87
C VAL A 514 -9.48 5.01 26.19
N PRO A 515 -8.88 5.89 27.03
CA PRO A 515 -9.48 6.30 28.30
C PRO A 515 -10.75 7.13 28.07
N LEU A 516 -11.71 6.96 28.93
CA LEU A 516 -12.98 7.67 28.91
C LEU A 516 -13.15 8.47 30.23
N GLY A 517 -13.71 9.64 30.11
CA GLY A 517 -14.05 10.45 31.27
C GLY A 517 -15.42 10.11 31.87
N ALA A 518 -15.68 10.58 33.05
CA ALA A 518 -16.96 10.39 33.70
C ALA A 518 -18.13 10.98 32.88
N GLY A 519 -19.21 10.21 32.75
CA GLY A 519 -20.40 10.60 31.98
C GLY A 519 -20.21 10.62 30.46
N VAL A 520 -19.17 9.99 29.95
CA VAL A 520 -19.02 9.69 28.51
C VAL A 520 -20.01 8.59 28.14
N THR A 521 -20.74 8.81 27.06
CA THR A 521 -21.56 7.79 26.40
C THR A 521 -21.02 7.51 25.02
N LEU A 522 -20.94 6.22 24.67
CA LEU A 522 -20.46 5.76 23.38
C LEU A 522 -21.59 5.18 22.55
N SER A 523 -21.49 5.37 21.24
CA SER A 523 -22.32 4.72 20.21
C SER A 523 -21.48 4.42 18.99
N ASN A 524 -22.03 3.66 18.02
CA ASN A 524 -21.37 3.31 16.76
C ASN A 524 -19.95 2.75 16.95
N ILE A 525 -19.74 1.97 18.03
CA ILE A 525 -18.44 1.35 18.28
C ILE A 525 -18.15 0.37 17.14
N GLY A 526 -16.97 0.50 16.55
CA GLY A 526 -16.57 -0.28 15.38
C GLY A 526 -15.13 -0.74 15.41
N PHE A 527 -14.88 -1.72 14.56
CA PHE A 527 -13.57 -2.34 14.33
C PHE A 527 -13.46 -2.73 12.86
N HIS A 528 -12.27 -2.55 12.27
CA HIS A 528 -11.97 -3.07 10.94
C HIS A 528 -10.55 -3.64 10.90
N ALA A 529 -10.39 -4.77 10.21
CA ALA A 529 -9.11 -5.40 9.91
C ALA A 529 -9.16 -5.96 8.49
N PRO A 530 -8.05 -5.95 7.74
CA PRO A 530 -8.01 -6.57 6.41
C PRO A 530 -8.20 -8.09 6.51
N PRO A 531 -8.75 -8.74 5.46
CA PRO A 531 -8.88 -10.19 5.45
C PRO A 531 -7.52 -10.87 5.53
N GLN A 532 -7.45 -11.95 6.30
CA GLN A 532 -6.26 -12.78 6.43
C GLN A 532 -6.21 -13.81 5.29
N GLN A 533 -4.98 -14.16 4.89
CA GLN A 533 -4.76 -15.22 3.91
C GLN A 533 -5.17 -16.59 4.49
N PRO A 534 -5.80 -17.45 3.71
CA PRO A 534 -6.03 -18.85 4.13
C PRO A 534 -4.72 -19.56 4.42
N GLY A 535 -4.72 -20.44 5.43
CA GLY A 535 -3.56 -21.26 5.76
C GLY A 535 -3.30 -22.37 4.73
N TRP A 536 -2.05 -22.83 4.70
CA TRP A 536 -1.63 -24.01 3.93
C TRP A 536 -0.54 -24.78 4.65
N THR A 537 -0.25 -26.00 4.19
CA THR A 537 0.81 -26.83 4.78
C THR A 537 2.15 -26.08 4.76
N PHE A 538 2.76 -25.94 5.96
CA PHE A 538 4.02 -25.20 6.17
C PHE A 538 3.94 -23.67 5.98
N ASP A 539 2.77 -23.07 6.18
CA ASP A 539 2.61 -21.61 6.12
C ASP A 539 3.25 -20.86 7.31
N GLY A 540 3.81 -21.57 8.29
CA GLY A 540 4.45 -21.01 9.48
C GLY A 540 3.48 -20.62 10.60
N THR A 541 2.16 -20.83 10.43
CA THR A 541 1.17 -20.62 11.47
C THR A 541 0.97 -21.89 12.30
N ALA A 542 0.47 -21.75 13.52
CA ALA A 542 0.20 -22.92 14.35
C ALA A 542 -0.86 -23.82 13.70
N GLY A 543 -0.53 -25.09 13.53
CA GLY A 543 -1.42 -26.06 12.85
C GLY A 543 -1.67 -25.77 11.36
N ASN A 544 -0.91 -24.88 10.72
CA ASN A 544 -1.04 -24.53 9.29
C ASN A 544 -2.46 -24.01 8.91
N THR A 545 -3.09 -23.26 9.80
CA THR A 545 -4.49 -22.82 9.62
C THR A 545 -4.61 -21.38 9.12
N GLY A 546 -3.49 -20.68 8.92
CA GLY A 546 -3.49 -19.24 8.70
C GLY A 546 -3.78 -18.44 9.97
N PHE A 547 -3.78 -17.13 9.86
CA PHE A 547 -4.18 -16.24 10.95
C PHE A 547 -5.70 -16.08 11.01
N SER A 548 -6.23 -15.88 12.22
CA SER A 548 -7.66 -15.69 12.47
C SER A 548 -8.20 -14.40 11.86
N ASN A 549 -9.42 -14.43 11.34
CA ASN A 549 -10.22 -13.25 10.97
C ASN A 549 -11.19 -12.80 12.07
N ALA A 550 -11.15 -13.42 13.26
CA ALA A 550 -12.07 -13.08 14.34
C ALA A 550 -11.96 -11.58 14.69
N PRO A 551 -13.08 -10.84 14.78
CA PRO A 551 -13.03 -9.46 15.17
C PRO A 551 -12.54 -9.32 16.61
N TRP A 552 -11.90 -8.20 16.93
CA TRP A 552 -11.46 -7.93 18.29
C TRP A 552 -12.66 -7.73 19.22
N THR A 553 -12.54 -8.26 20.43
CA THR A 553 -13.53 -8.04 21.50
C THR A 553 -13.56 -6.58 21.88
N GLN A 554 -14.74 -6.01 21.94
CA GLN A 554 -15.03 -4.63 22.30
C GLN A 554 -15.51 -4.57 23.75
N THR A 555 -14.76 -3.94 24.63
CA THR A 555 -15.04 -3.89 26.05
C THR A 555 -15.15 -2.44 26.53
N PRO A 556 -16.35 -1.82 26.51
CA PRO A 556 -16.57 -0.53 27.13
C PRO A 556 -16.69 -0.70 28.64
N THR A 557 -15.97 0.15 29.38
CA THR A 557 -16.09 0.31 30.84
C THR A 557 -16.41 1.78 31.16
N ALA A 558 -16.57 2.11 32.44
CA ALA A 558 -16.76 3.50 32.83
C ALA A 558 -15.53 4.39 32.54
N ASP A 559 -14.34 3.79 32.52
CA ASP A 559 -13.07 4.50 32.45
C ASP A 559 -12.31 4.33 31.14
N ALA A 560 -12.72 3.36 30.30
CA ALA A 560 -12.03 3.08 29.04
C ALA A 560 -12.91 2.33 28.03
N MET A 561 -12.63 2.56 26.75
CA MET A 561 -13.02 1.69 25.66
C MET A 561 -11.81 0.87 25.22
N THR A 562 -11.90 -0.45 25.29
CA THR A 562 -10.80 -1.35 24.93
C THR A 562 -11.22 -2.32 23.83
N TRP A 563 -10.36 -2.48 22.84
CA TRP A 563 -10.42 -3.54 21.83
C TRP A 563 -9.27 -4.50 22.10
N SER A 564 -9.50 -5.79 21.99
CA SER A 564 -8.46 -6.81 22.17
C SER A 564 -8.73 -8.08 21.38
N SER A 565 -7.67 -8.70 20.85
CA SER A 565 -7.70 -10.08 20.37
C SER A 565 -7.43 -11.06 21.52
N GLU A 566 -7.50 -12.36 21.22
CA GLU A 566 -6.91 -13.38 22.08
C GLU A 566 -5.42 -13.12 22.29
N THR A 567 -4.88 -13.51 23.45
CA THR A 567 -3.45 -13.42 23.73
C THR A 567 -2.65 -14.46 22.95
N PHE A 568 -1.36 -14.25 22.80
CA PHE A 568 -0.46 -15.23 22.15
C PHE A 568 -0.51 -16.62 22.81
N ALA A 569 -0.63 -16.66 24.15
CA ALA A 569 -0.72 -17.90 24.88
C ALA A 569 -2.06 -18.64 24.67
N GLN A 570 -3.15 -17.93 24.44
CA GLN A 570 -4.46 -18.50 24.14
C GLN A 570 -4.53 -18.99 22.68
N ASN A 571 -4.04 -18.20 21.76
CA ASN A 571 -4.09 -18.48 20.32
C ASN A 571 -2.93 -17.81 19.60
N PRO A 572 -1.84 -18.51 19.25
CA PRO A 572 -0.72 -17.91 18.51
C PRO A 572 -1.12 -17.43 17.10
N ASN A 573 -2.26 -17.88 16.56
CA ASN A 573 -2.83 -17.43 15.30
C ASN A 573 -3.90 -16.34 15.46
N ALA A 574 -4.09 -15.77 16.66
CA ALA A 574 -5.08 -14.72 16.87
C ALA A 574 -4.94 -13.56 15.89
N ASN A 575 -6.03 -12.84 15.67
CA ASN A 575 -6.10 -11.69 14.79
C ASN A 575 -5.36 -10.47 15.40
N ALA A 576 -4.05 -10.55 15.59
CA ALA A 576 -3.21 -9.47 16.09
C ALA A 576 -2.79 -8.54 14.94
N ILE A 577 -2.47 -7.27 15.23
CA ILE A 577 -1.89 -6.35 14.23
C ILE A 577 -0.44 -6.78 14.00
N ARG A 578 -0.25 -7.63 13.02
CA ARG A 578 1.07 -8.14 12.61
C ARG A 578 1.74 -7.14 11.67
N TRP A 579 3.00 -7.34 11.39
CA TRP A 579 3.76 -6.47 10.51
C TRP A 579 3.13 -6.30 9.12
N GLY A 580 3.22 -5.09 8.60
CA GLY A 580 2.60 -4.71 7.34
C GLY A 580 1.06 -4.69 7.40
N THR A 581 0.44 -4.60 8.59
CA THR A 581 -1.02 -4.50 8.71
C THR A 581 -1.44 -3.27 9.52
N MET A 582 -2.64 -2.77 9.21
CA MET A 582 -3.28 -1.66 9.88
C MET A 582 -4.72 -2.01 10.25
N TYR A 583 -5.09 -1.80 11.51
CA TYR A 583 -6.46 -2.02 11.99
C TYR A 583 -7.07 -0.72 12.47
N ASN A 584 -8.38 -0.58 12.25
CA ASN A 584 -9.14 0.60 12.62
C ASN A 584 -10.09 0.34 13.79
N PHE A 585 -10.25 1.38 14.60
CA PHE A 585 -11.07 1.42 15.81
C PHE A 585 -11.85 2.72 15.83
N ARG A 586 -13.14 2.68 16.16
CA ARG A 586 -13.98 3.88 16.14
C ARG A 586 -15.12 3.83 17.14
N PHE A 587 -15.59 5.00 17.47
CA PHE A 587 -16.85 5.22 18.18
C PHE A 587 -17.32 6.67 18.01
N ASP A 588 -18.60 6.88 18.28
CA ASP A 588 -19.17 8.21 18.50
C ASP A 588 -19.29 8.46 20.01
N SER A 589 -19.14 9.72 20.42
CA SER A 589 -19.23 10.14 21.79
C SER A 589 -19.99 11.46 21.94
N ASN A 590 -20.62 11.64 23.12
CA ASN A 590 -21.25 12.88 23.53
C ASN A 590 -20.25 13.94 24.04
N ARG A 591 -18.94 13.68 24.00
CA ARG A 591 -17.90 14.55 24.53
C ARG A 591 -16.93 15.02 23.45
N PRO A 592 -16.49 16.29 23.52
CA PRO A 592 -15.45 16.82 22.63
C PRO A 592 -14.10 16.18 22.93
N PRO A 593 -13.16 16.25 21.95
CA PRO A 593 -11.84 15.69 22.11
C PRO A 593 -10.99 16.42 23.14
N GLN A 594 -10.23 15.63 23.90
CA GLN A 594 -9.19 16.07 24.82
C GLN A 594 -7.94 15.22 24.59
N THR A 595 -6.77 15.83 24.65
CA THR A 595 -5.49 15.11 24.58
C THR A 595 -5.31 14.25 25.83
N THR A 596 -5.04 12.96 25.62
CA THR A 596 -4.82 11.97 26.67
C THR A 596 -3.92 10.84 26.18
N ASN A 597 -3.60 9.88 27.05
CA ASN A 597 -2.76 8.74 26.72
C ASN A 597 -3.62 7.48 26.52
N ALA A 598 -3.67 6.98 25.29
CA ALA A 598 -4.18 5.65 24.98
C ALA A 598 -3.14 4.59 25.32
N THR A 599 -3.57 3.36 25.56
CA THR A 599 -2.70 2.22 25.88
C THR A 599 -2.66 1.23 24.73
N ILE A 600 -1.47 0.77 24.37
CA ILE A 600 -1.23 -0.29 23.38
C ILE A 600 -0.59 -1.49 24.07
N GLY A 601 -1.23 -2.66 23.99
CA GLY A 601 -0.70 -3.91 24.48
C GLY A 601 -0.14 -4.77 23.34
N PHE A 602 0.98 -5.45 23.59
CA PHE A 602 1.67 -6.25 22.59
C PHE A 602 1.26 -7.72 22.64
N PHE A 603 1.38 -8.38 21.48
CA PHE A 603 0.90 -9.76 21.29
C PHE A 603 1.92 -10.79 21.75
N LYS A 604 3.18 -10.72 21.28
CA LYS A 604 4.19 -11.72 21.62
C LYS A 604 4.88 -11.42 22.96
N THR A 605 5.41 -10.22 23.13
CA THR A 605 6.23 -9.82 24.27
C THR A 605 6.23 -8.31 24.47
N GLY A 606 6.62 -7.88 25.66
CA GLY A 606 6.79 -6.47 26.02
C GLY A 606 5.66 -5.94 26.92
N ALA A 607 6.01 -4.98 27.77
CA ALA A 607 5.03 -4.24 28.57
C ALA A 607 4.19 -3.32 27.65
N PRO A 608 2.92 -3.05 27.98
CA PRO A 608 2.13 -2.05 27.29
C PRO A 608 2.81 -0.68 27.30
N ILE A 609 2.61 0.08 26.23
CA ILE A 609 3.06 1.48 26.13
C ILE A 609 1.86 2.41 26.10
N THR A 610 2.10 3.69 26.38
CA THR A 610 1.13 4.75 26.19
C THR A 610 1.48 5.60 24.98
N VAL A 611 0.46 6.07 24.28
CA VAL A 611 0.58 6.97 23.14
C VAL A 611 -0.40 8.12 23.27
N GLN A 612 0.05 9.32 22.99
CA GLN A 612 -0.79 10.50 23.06
C GLN A 612 -1.79 10.53 21.89
N VAL A 613 -3.08 10.63 22.23
CA VAL A 613 -4.19 10.72 21.26
C VAL A 613 -5.21 11.76 21.70
N GLN A 614 -6.18 12.05 20.86
CA GLN A 614 -7.41 12.71 21.30
C GLN A 614 -8.46 11.66 21.63
N ALA A 615 -9.09 11.81 22.81
CA ALA A 615 -10.18 10.97 23.31
C ALA A 615 -11.28 11.83 23.96
N PRO A 616 -12.48 11.27 24.24
CA PRO A 616 -13.57 12.01 24.85
C PRO A 616 -13.17 12.62 26.20
N GLY A 617 -13.31 13.94 26.32
CA GLY A 617 -12.91 14.68 27.52
C GLY A 617 -13.75 14.34 28.76
N VAL A 618 -13.13 14.50 29.94
CA VAL A 618 -13.76 14.21 31.24
C VAL A 618 -14.87 15.18 31.64
N THR A 619 -14.84 16.39 31.08
CA THR A 619 -15.87 17.42 31.33
C THR A 619 -16.46 17.92 30.02
N PRO A 620 -17.79 18.14 29.93
CA PRO A 620 -18.33 18.91 28.82
C PRO A 620 -17.66 20.28 28.85
N VAL A 621 -17.15 20.76 27.75
CA VAL A 621 -16.89 22.19 27.63
C VAL A 621 -18.27 22.83 27.64
N ALA A 622 -18.63 23.45 28.78
CA ALA A 622 -19.86 24.21 28.85
C ALA A 622 -19.81 25.27 27.75
N THR A 623 -20.82 25.31 26.90
CA THR A 623 -20.99 26.37 25.91
C THR A 623 -22.04 27.36 26.43
N ALA A 624 -21.86 28.62 26.05
CA ALA A 624 -22.86 29.65 26.32
C ALA A 624 -22.99 30.56 25.08
N ILE A 625 -24.02 31.35 25.05
CA ILE A 625 -24.37 32.18 23.90
C ILE A 625 -23.86 33.61 24.09
N ILE A 626 -23.23 34.14 23.04
CA ILE A 626 -23.00 35.58 22.88
C ILE A 626 -23.96 36.06 21.80
N SER A 627 -24.81 37.01 22.13
CA SER A 627 -25.74 37.60 21.16
C SER A 627 -25.90 39.10 21.32
N GLY A 628 -26.31 39.74 20.24
CA GLY A 628 -26.51 41.15 20.20
C GLY A 628 -27.24 41.59 18.93
N ARG A 629 -27.21 42.89 18.71
CA ARG A 629 -27.90 43.49 17.55
C ARG A 629 -27.02 44.49 16.84
N VAL A 630 -27.12 44.53 15.55
CA VAL A 630 -26.53 45.60 14.71
C VAL A 630 -27.64 46.51 14.24
N THR A 631 -27.51 47.80 14.54
CA THR A 631 -28.52 48.83 14.20
C THR A 631 -27.89 50.02 13.49
N ASN A 632 -28.71 50.85 12.84
CA ASN A 632 -28.32 52.21 12.44
C ASN A 632 -28.45 53.19 13.61
N ALA A 633 -28.08 54.44 13.41
CA ALA A 633 -28.18 55.50 14.38
C ALA A 633 -29.63 55.79 14.87
N GLN A 634 -30.65 55.36 14.14
CA GLN A 634 -32.07 55.46 14.48
C GLN A 634 -32.61 54.22 15.18
N GLY A 635 -31.73 53.26 15.54
CA GLY A 635 -32.12 52.03 16.25
C GLY A 635 -32.80 50.95 15.37
N GLN A 636 -32.87 51.15 14.08
CA GLN A 636 -33.41 50.14 13.17
C GLN A 636 -32.37 49.05 12.91
N GLY A 637 -32.78 47.78 12.92
CA GLY A 637 -31.91 46.66 12.66
C GLY A 637 -31.33 46.68 11.25
N ILE A 638 -30.04 46.44 11.13
CA ILE A 638 -29.37 46.29 9.87
C ILE A 638 -28.98 44.83 9.68
N GLY A 639 -29.64 44.20 8.74
CA GLY A 639 -29.75 42.76 8.64
C GLY A 639 -28.81 42.06 7.70
N THR A 640 -29.32 41.27 6.79
CA THR A 640 -28.78 40.10 6.10
C THR A 640 -27.42 40.26 5.41
N THR A 641 -26.89 41.49 5.30
CA THR A 641 -25.56 41.75 4.71
C THR A 641 -24.44 41.87 5.74
N VAL A 642 -24.75 42.05 7.01
CA VAL A 642 -23.72 42.20 8.05
C VAL A 642 -23.22 40.86 8.49
N LEU A 643 -21.95 40.57 8.24
CA LEU A 643 -21.21 39.43 8.74
C LEU A 643 -20.45 39.85 10.02
N LEU A 644 -20.48 39.01 11.05
CA LEU A 644 -19.70 39.21 12.26
C LEU A 644 -18.76 38.02 12.46
N THR A 645 -17.59 38.26 13.04
CA THR A 645 -16.63 37.23 13.44
C THR A 645 -16.51 37.18 14.94
N LEU A 646 -16.30 35.96 15.48
CA LEU A 646 -15.88 35.73 16.85
C LEU A 646 -14.47 35.12 16.83
N THR A 647 -13.54 35.76 17.52
CA THR A 647 -12.15 35.31 17.63
C THR A 647 -11.70 35.27 19.09
N GLY A 648 -10.57 34.63 19.38
CA GLY A 648 -10.02 34.53 20.75
C GLY A 648 -10.51 33.29 21.51
N GLY A 649 -10.35 33.31 22.83
CA GLY A 649 -10.62 32.14 23.66
C GLY A 649 -9.74 30.95 23.26
N ASN A 650 -10.36 29.77 23.14
CA ASN A 650 -9.73 28.53 22.67
C ASN A 650 -10.10 28.17 21.20
N LEU A 651 -10.66 29.13 20.46
CA LEU A 651 -11.01 28.90 19.05
C LEU A 651 -9.75 28.81 18.19
N THR A 652 -9.60 27.72 17.46
CA THR A 652 -8.51 27.52 16.48
C THR A 652 -8.77 28.25 15.15
N LYS A 653 -10.04 28.61 14.89
CA LYS A 653 -10.48 29.36 13.71
C LYS A 653 -11.59 30.32 14.11
N PRO A 654 -11.75 31.49 13.45
CA PRO A 654 -12.88 32.38 13.67
C PRO A 654 -14.23 31.70 13.42
N LEU A 655 -15.23 31.96 14.27
CA LEU A 655 -16.62 31.67 13.97
C LEU A 655 -17.25 32.85 13.24
N PHE A 656 -18.23 32.57 12.39
CA PHE A 656 -18.93 33.58 11.61
C PHE A 656 -20.44 33.51 11.86
N ALA A 657 -21.09 34.66 12.01
CA ALA A 657 -22.53 34.80 12.09
C ALA A 657 -23.02 35.91 11.18
N ARG A 658 -24.14 35.71 10.50
CA ARG A 658 -24.85 36.79 9.77
C ARG A 658 -25.97 37.33 10.63
N ALA A 659 -26.10 38.67 10.66
CA ALA A 659 -27.24 39.29 11.32
C ALA A 659 -28.52 38.98 10.55
N THR A 660 -29.61 38.78 11.28
CA THR A 660 -30.96 38.65 10.73
C THR A 660 -31.46 39.97 10.11
N PRO A 661 -32.53 40.01 9.32
CA PRO A 661 -33.10 41.27 8.82
C PRO A 661 -33.40 42.31 9.93
N ALA A 662 -33.70 41.84 11.13
CA ALA A 662 -33.93 42.71 12.29
C ALA A 662 -32.60 43.11 13.03
N GLY A 663 -31.44 42.70 12.48
CA GLY A 663 -30.13 43.01 12.99
C GLY A 663 -29.59 42.08 14.10
N TYR A 664 -30.32 41.05 14.52
CA TYR A 664 -29.87 40.12 15.55
C TYR A 664 -28.84 39.12 15.05
N TYR A 665 -27.82 38.85 15.88
CA TYR A 665 -26.83 37.80 15.62
C TYR A 665 -26.60 36.96 16.89
N ARG A 666 -26.02 35.77 16.68
CA ARG A 666 -25.73 34.81 17.75
C ARG A 666 -24.47 34.02 17.44
N PHE A 667 -23.64 33.88 18.46
CA PHE A 667 -22.56 32.88 18.51
C PHE A 667 -22.79 31.91 19.65
N GLU A 668 -22.39 30.68 19.51
CA GLU A 668 -22.28 29.71 20.58
C GLU A 668 -20.80 29.34 20.69
N ALA A 669 -20.20 29.50 21.87
CA ALA A 669 -18.77 29.29 22.08
C ALA A 669 -18.48 28.66 23.44
N PRO A 670 -17.34 27.98 23.63
CA PRO A 670 -16.93 27.46 24.94
C PRO A 670 -16.93 28.52 26.04
N ALA A 671 -17.50 28.17 27.20
CA ALA A 671 -17.50 29.02 28.37
C ALA A 671 -16.10 29.09 29.02
N GLY A 672 -15.90 30.07 29.89
CA GLY A 672 -14.65 30.28 30.64
C GLY A 672 -13.56 31.02 29.85
N HIS A 673 -13.88 31.60 28.71
CA HIS A 673 -12.91 32.27 27.84
C HIS A 673 -13.34 33.70 27.48
N THR A 674 -12.37 34.52 27.10
CA THR A 674 -12.60 35.86 26.56
C THR A 674 -12.52 35.86 25.05
N TYR A 675 -13.57 36.36 24.42
CA TYR A 675 -13.74 36.44 22.97
C TYR A 675 -13.82 37.89 22.50
N THR A 676 -13.51 38.08 21.22
CA THR A 676 -13.71 39.36 20.54
C THR A 676 -14.73 39.19 19.44
N VAL A 677 -15.84 39.89 19.51
CA VAL A 677 -16.83 40.01 18.45
C VAL A 677 -16.47 41.21 17.57
N THR A 678 -16.39 41.02 16.27
CA THR A 678 -16.00 42.05 15.31
C THR A 678 -16.94 41.99 14.09
N PRO A 679 -17.70 43.05 13.78
CA PRO A 679 -18.35 43.17 12.47
C PRO A 679 -17.30 43.18 11.37
N VAL A 680 -17.53 42.41 10.29
CA VAL A 680 -16.64 42.41 9.14
C VAL A 680 -16.89 43.72 8.36
N PRO A 681 -15.85 44.54 8.14
CA PRO A 681 -15.99 45.78 7.37
C PRO A 681 -16.53 45.51 5.95
N ASP A 682 -17.51 46.30 5.56
CA ASP A 682 -18.00 46.44 4.21
C ASP A 682 -17.87 47.94 3.80
N ASP A 683 -18.84 48.52 3.18
CA ASP A 683 -18.91 49.95 2.91
C ASP A 683 -19.34 50.81 4.12
N ARG A 684 -19.58 50.19 5.29
CA ARG A 684 -20.03 50.80 6.55
C ARG A 684 -18.94 50.79 7.62
N THR A 685 -18.99 51.80 8.50
CA THR A 685 -18.20 51.78 9.73
C THR A 685 -19.10 51.38 10.91
N PHE A 686 -18.49 50.65 11.84
CA PHE A 686 -19.21 50.14 13.04
C PHE A 686 -18.64 50.72 14.31
N MET A 687 -19.53 51.08 15.25
CA MET A 687 -19.20 51.60 16.59
C MET A 687 -19.85 50.74 17.66
N PRO A 688 -19.05 50.22 18.58
CA PRO A 688 -17.57 50.15 18.55
C PRO A 688 -17.09 49.25 17.42
N VAL A 689 -15.80 49.36 17.04
CA VAL A 689 -15.20 48.50 15.97
C VAL A 689 -15.15 47.05 16.35
N ASN A 690 -15.07 46.74 17.65
CA ASN A 690 -15.18 45.36 18.19
C ASN A 690 -15.62 45.43 19.66
N ARG A 691 -16.01 44.27 20.21
CA ARG A 691 -16.28 44.12 21.67
C ARG A 691 -15.61 42.87 22.20
N GLN A 692 -14.91 43.02 23.31
CA GLN A 692 -14.42 41.88 24.08
C GLN A 692 -15.52 41.43 25.08
N VAL A 693 -15.68 40.12 25.15
CA VAL A 693 -16.72 39.46 25.95
C VAL A 693 -16.09 38.28 26.69
N THR A 694 -16.12 38.31 28.02
CA THR A 694 -15.74 37.14 28.82
C THR A 694 -16.97 36.26 29.06
N LEU A 695 -17.03 35.14 28.38
CA LEU A 695 -18.15 34.20 28.41
C LEU A 695 -18.00 33.25 29.60
N SER A 696 -18.86 33.35 30.58
CA SER A 696 -19.04 32.37 31.64
C SER A 696 -19.94 31.23 31.18
N THR A 697 -20.46 30.42 32.08
CA THR A 697 -21.49 29.43 31.78
C THR A 697 -22.87 30.05 31.50
N GLU A 698 -23.01 31.34 31.70
CA GLU A 698 -24.23 32.08 31.41
C GLU A 698 -24.17 32.78 30.06
N ASN A 699 -25.32 32.88 29.40
CA ASN A 699 -25.45 33.56 28.10
C ASN A 699 -25.26 35.08 28.30
N ILE A 700 -24.58 35.69 27.33
CA ILE A 700 -24.36 37.13 27.27
C ILE A 700 -25.19 37.69 26.12
N PHE A 701 -26.04 38.66 26.47
CA PHE A 701 -26.93 39.37 25.57
C PHE A 701 -26.51 40.85 25.49
N GLY A 702 -26.96 41.56 24.47
CA GLY A 702 -26.73 42.99 24.34
C GLY A 702 -25.34 43.39 23.91
N VAL A 703 -24.62 42.52 23.19
CA VAL A 703 -23.33 42.85 22.53
C VAL A 703 -23.66 43.59 21.23
N GLU A 704 -23.88 44.93 21.34
CA GLU A 704 -24.47 45.73 20.26
C GLU A 704 -23.45 46.52 19.47
N PHE A 705 -23.76 46.74 18.18
CA PHE A 705 -23.00 47.57 17.24
C PHE A 705 -23.94 48.51 16.51
N ILE A 706 -23.46 49.73 16.26
CA ILE A 706 -24.19 50.79 15.51
C ILE A 706 -23.38 51.10 14.27
N THR A 707 -24.04 51.16 13.10
CA THR A 707 -23.41 51.69 11.90
C THR A 707 -23.49 53.20 11.84
N GLN A 708 -22.42 53.83 11.41
CA GLN A 708 -22.36 55.26 11.12
C GLN A 708 -22.52 55.49 9.62
#